data_fbacc9ae2ff4084889f1b39ccadeba69
#
_entry.id   fbacc9ae2ff4084889f1b39ccadeba69
#
_cell.length_a   1.000
_cell.length_b   1.000
_cell.length_c   1.000
_cell.angle_alpha   90.00
_cell.angle_beta   90.00
_cell.angle_gamma   90.00
#
_symmetry.space_group_name_H-M   'P 1'
#
loop_
_entity.id
_entity.type
_entity.pdbx_description
1 polymer ?
#
loop_
_entity_poly.entity_id
_entity_poly.type
_entity_poly.pdbx_seq_one_letter_code
_entity_poly.pdbx_strand_id
1 'polypeptide(L)'
;MNNMETFWSTSHAAGAQSSYLESLYESYLENPSSVPDDWKIYFESLPGINGAQKDVSHKEVIERFKENEINPPIQSAPTNIKTNSKQVRVIQLIQAYRNRGHQKANLDPLGLKKIRHCDDLDINFHGLDNSNLSESFDTDTLKIDKSSATLSEIIQSLESIYCGTLGIEYNYISSLSERSWFQNRLEPNLGKLNFNQDEQKYILKRLSSAEGLAKFLASRYPGMKRFGIDGAESLIPLVDSLIQNCGIFGAEQICFGMAHRGRLNLLVNVLGKSPKELFSEFEENFELEGASSGDVKYHLGFSSNILTPNGEVHVSLANNPSHLEIVDPVVLGSVRGRQDRLNDKNKELVVPILIHGDASFSGQGVVMETLQMSQTRGYGVGGTIHVIVNNQIGFTTSNEEDSRSTQYATDVAKMVEAPILHVNGDDPEMVVFAAKLACEYRYNFKKDIVLDLFCYRRRGHNEADEPSSTQPIMYQKISNHPSVKTLYQEQLIKAGVTTKSECDEIEKKYRSTIEKGDSVAHNLATQPNESMWFDWTPYINQSGDEEIESAFNKDRFNELAQIAFTPPKGFVLQRQVEKIFADRLQMADGEIPVNWGFAENMAYATLLDQGYPIRFSGQDIRRGTFSHRHAVVLNQEDGRGAMPLVEIASNANTTIDIYDSLLSEEAVLGFEYGYSATRPSGLVLWEAQFGDFVNGAQVVIDQFIVSAEHKWERLSGLVMLLPHGYEGQGPEHSSARLERFLQLCANENIQVCVPSTPSQIYHLLRLQAIRKMRRPLIIISPKSLLRNPQCVSSIENLTDGSFEYVIDDVHSNPKLVEKIILCSGKVYYDLAAKKEELKIKNTAILRIEQLYPFPYDTLEKIIKSYENAKEFIWCQEEPSNQGAWFSHRHRLQIVLDRINNTEIQLISRKASSAPAVGLNKLHNQQQEALVNEAFAS
;
A
#
# COMPACT_ATOMS: atom_id res chain seq x y z
N MET A 1 -12.42 -8.02 -41.29
CA MET A 1 -12.89 -6.62 -41.26
C MET A 1 -14.35 -6.43 -40.84
N ASN A 2 -15.06 -7.45 -40.43
CA ASN A 2 -16.50 -7.35 -40.17
C ASN A 2 -16.97 -7.17 -38.70
N ASN A 3 -16.09 -7.27 -37.69
CA ASN A 3 -16.55 -7.20 -36.30
C ASN A 3 -16.66 -5.76 -35.77
N MET A 4 -15.89 -4.81 -36.29
CA MET A 4 -15.97 -3.40 -35.87
C MET A 4 -17.15 -2.66 -36.47
N GLU A 5 -17.52 -2.95 -37.71
CA GLU A 5 -18.71 -2.36 -38.34
C GLU A 5 -20.01 -2.85 -37.68
N THR A 6 -20.07 -4.14 -37.32
CA THR A 6 -21.19 -4.72 -36.56
C THR A 6 -21.29 -4.10 -35.16
N PHE A 7 -20.17 -3.89 -34.47
CA PHE A 7 -20.14 -3.25 -33.17
C PHE A 7 -20.60 -1.78 -33.23
N TRP A 8 -20.19 -1.04 -34.26
CA TRP A 8 -20.63 0.33 -34.46
C TRP A 8 -22.11 0.45 -34.85
N SER A 9 -22.65 -0.49 -35.62
CA SER A 9 -24.07 -0.50 -35.98
C SER A 9 -25.01 -0.79 -34.80
N THR A 10 -24.52 -1.51 -33.77
CA THR A 10 -25.28 -1.83 -32.55
C THR A 10 -25.04 -0.85 -31.40
N SER A 11 -24.02 0.02 -31.48
CA SER A 11 -23.68 0.95 -30.38
C SER A 11 -24.72 2.06 -30.16
N HIS A 12 -25.61 2.31 -31.09
CA HIS A 12 -26.70 3.28 -30.96
C HIS A 12 -27.83 2.81 -30.05
N ALA A 13 -27.88 1.48 -29.73
CA ALA A 13 -28.91 0.89 -28.92
C ALA A 13 -28.49 0.73 -27.43
N ALA A 14 -27.22 1.01 -27.09
CA ALA A 14 -26.70 0.90 -25.74
C ALA A 14 -26.80 2.25 -25.01
N GLY A 15 -27.81 2.43 -24.16
CA GLY A 15 -27.97 3.65 -23.34
C GLY A 15 -29.26 3.64 -22.52
N ALA A 16 -29.58 4.78 -21.89
CA ALA A 16 -30.72 4.97 -20.98
C ALA A 16 -32.12 4.68 -21.57
N GLN A 17 -32.21 4.23 -22.82
CA GLN A 17 -33.45 3.90 -23.51
C GLN A 17 -33.58 2.39 -23.87
N SER A 18 -32.77 1.52 -23.29
CA SER A 18 -32.80 0.08 -23.62
C SER A 18 -34.19 -0.53 -23.42
N SER A 19 -34.91 -0.23 -22.35
CA SER A 19 -36.25 -0.72 -22.09
C SER A 19 -37.31 -0.26 -23.10
N TYR A 20 -37.14 0.92 -23.67
CA TYR A 20 -38.01 1.43 -24.74
C TYR A 20 -37.72 0.69 -26.05
N LEU A 21 -36.47 0.43 -26.36
CA LEU A 21 -36.06 -0.32 -27.56
C LEU A 21 -36.48 -1.78 -27.48
N GLU A 22 -36.38 -2.41 -26.30
CA GLU A 22 -36.91 -3.75 -26.04
C GLU A 22 -38.43 -3.81 -26.29
N SER A 23 -39.17 -2.84 -25.77
CA SER A 23 -40.61 -2.74 -25.97
C SER A 23 -40.98 -2.56 -27.45
N LEU A 24 -40.23 -1.77 -28.20
CA LEU A 24 -40.44 -1.60 -29.66
C LEU A 24 -40.10 -2.90 -30.43
N TYR A 25 -39.05 -3.60 -30.05
CA TYR A 25 -38.63 -4.86 -30.67
C TYR A 25 -39.67 -5.97 -30.42
N GLU A 26 -40.18 -6.08 -29.22
CA GLU A 26 -41.26 -7.00 -28.89
C GLU A 26 -42.54 -6.69 -29.73
N SER A 27 -42.91 -5.42 -29.87
CA SER A 27 -44.03 -5.00 -30.71
C SER A 27 -43.78 -5.33 -32.19
N TYR A 28 -42.55 -5.20 -32.68
CA TYR A 28 -42.15 -5.61 -34.02
C TYR A 28 -42.25 -7.13 -34.22
N LEU A 29 -41.86 -7.94 -33.26
CA LEU A 29 -41.97 -9.42 -33.32
C LEU A 29 -43.43 -9.88 -33.37
N GLU A 30 -44.33 -9.20 -32.66
CA GLU A 30 -45.78 -9.44 -32.71
C GLU A 30 -46.40 -9.02 -34.04
N ASN A 31 -46.09 -7.82 -34.49
CA ASN A 31 -46.63 -7.28 -35.76
C ASN A 31 -45.63 -6.24 -36.35
N PRO A 32 -44.89 -6.63 -37.40
CA PRO A 32 -43.90 -5.74 -38.03
C PRO A 32 -44.43 -4.37 -38.50
N SER A 33 -45.77 -4.23 -38.67
CA SER A 33 -46.40 -2.96 -39.04
C SER A 33 -46.78 -2.07 -37.84
N SER A 34 -46.56 -2.52 -36.64
CA SER A 34 -46.87 -1.77 -35.40
C SER A 34 -45.81 -0.75 -35.00
N VAL A 35 -44.63 -0.78 -35.65
CA VAL A 35 -43.52 0.12 -35.36
C VAL A 35 -43.27 1.11 -36.54
N PRO A 36 -42.70 2.31 -36.29
CA PRO A 36 -42.33 3.20 -37.34
C PRO A 36 -41.38 2.61 -38.37
N ASP A 37 -41.49 3.06 -39.65
CA ASP A 37 -40.77 2.45 -40.79
C ASP A 37 -39.23 2.44 -40.59
N ASP A 38 -38.67 3.47 -39.94
CA ASP A 38 -37.23 3.55 -39.64
C ASP A 38 -36.78 2.44 -38.68
N TRP A 39 -37.59 2.12 -37.67
CA TRP A 39 -37.32 1.03 -36.72
C TRP A 39 -37.54 -0.35 -37.34
N LYS A 40 -38.52 -0.45 -38.23
CA LYS A 40 -38.75 -1.68 -38.96
C LYS A 40 -37.55 -2.07 -39.83
N ILE A 41 -37.03 -1.11 -40.62
CA ILE A 41 -35.82 -1.30 -41.44
C ILE A 41 -34.63 -1.69 -40.56
N TYR A 42 -34.47 -1.06 -39.37
CA TYR A 42 -33.42 -1.39 -38.43
C TYR A 42 -33.53 -2.83 -37.91
N PHE A 43 -34.70 -3.22 -37.44
CA PHE A 43 -34.92 -4.57 -36.90
C PHE A 43 -34.78 -5.66 -37.98
N GLU A 44 -35.18 -5.39 -39.22
CA GLU A 44 -34.96 -6.26 -40.36
C GLU A 44 -33.48 -6.46 -40.73
N SER A 45 -32.61 -5.49 -40.37
CA SER A 45 -31.18 -5.51 -40.63
C SER A 45 -30.36 -6.23 -39.56
N LEU A 46 -30.96 -6.59 -38.42
CA LEU A 46 -30.25 -7.29 -37.35
C LEU A 46 -29.89 -8.72 -37.78
N PRO A 47 -28.64 -9.14 -37.62
CA PRO A 47 -28.21 -10.48 -37.97
C PRO A 47 -28.89 -11.53 -37.06
N GLY A 48 -29.53 -12.52 -37.67
CA GLY A 48 -30.16 -13.66 -36.97
C GLY A 48 -29.12 -14.40 -36.12
N ILE A 49 -29.40 -14.61 -34.83
CA ILE A 49 -28.54 -15.37 -33.92
C ILE A 49 -28.54 -16.83 -34.37
N ASN A 50 -27.40 -17.35 -34.78
CA ASN A 50 -27.14 -18.77 -35.14
C ASN A 50 -27.99 -19.40 -36.28
N GLY A 51 -28.21 -18.68 -37.35
CA GLY A 51 -28.42 -19.31 -38.70
C GLY A 51 -29.67 -20.12 -38.96
N ALA A 52 -30.78 -20.11 -38.15
CA ALA A 52 -31.92 -20.92 -38.49
C ALA A 52 -33.27 -20.66 -37.79
N GLN A 53 -33.46 -19.71 -36.90
CA GLN A 53 -34.83 -19.46 -36.41
C GLN A 53 -35.11 -17.96 -36.29
N LYS A 54 -36.31 -17.52 -36.77
CA LYS A 54 -36.83 -16.19 -36.47
C LYS A 54 -37.02 -16.09 -34.97
N ASP A 55 -36.56 -14.97 -34.41
CA ASP A 55 -36.79 -14.61 -33.01
C ASP A 55 -38.30 -14.54 -32.73
N VAL A 56 -38.72 -14.89 -31.50
CA VAL A 56 -40.12 -14.94 -31.11
C VAL A 56 -40.32 -14.03 -29.88
N SER A 57 -41.52 -13.41 -29.79
CA SER A 57 -41.88 -12.56 -28.66
C SER A 57 -41.80 -13.31 -27.33
N HIS A 58 -41.15 -12.67 -26.36
CA HIS A 58 -41.02 -13.17 -24.98
C HIS A 58 -42.22 -12.82 -24.09
N LYS A 59 -43.23 -12.14 -24.61
CA LYS A 59 -44.38 -11.67 -23.84
C LYS A 59 -45.12 -12.77 -23.09
N GLU A 60 -45.37 -13.91 -23.74
CA GLU A 60 -45.98 -15.06 -23.06
C GLU A 60 -45.13 -15.60 -21.89
N VAL A 61 -43.81 -15.53 -22.00
CA VAL A 61 -42.90 -15.97 -20.94
C VAL A 61 -42.94 -14.96 -19.81
N ILE A 62 -42.94 -13.65 -20.14
CA ILE A 62 -43.03 -12.56 -19.17
C ILE A 62 -44.36 -12.58 -18.42
N GLU A 63 -45.48 -12.85 -19.12
CA GLU A 63 -46.80 -12.99 -18.50
C GLU A 63 -46.87 -14.21 -17.58
N ARG A 64 -46.28 -15.34 -17.97
CA ARG A 64 -46.15 -16.52 -17.09
C ARG A 64 -45.32 -16.23 -15.83
N PHE A 65 -44.28 -15.48 -15.94
CA PHE A 65 -43.48 -15.05 -14.75
C PHE A 65 -44.30 -14.12 -13.85
N LYS A 66 -45.04 -13.16 -14.42
CA LYS A 66 -45.92 -12.26 -13.64
C LYS A 66 -47.09 -13.03 -12.99
N GLU A 67 -47.69 -14.01 -13.68
CA GLU A 67 -48.72 -14.87 -13.10
C GLU A 67 -48.17 -15.77 -11.97
N ASN A 68 -46.92 -16.22 -12.06
CA ASN A 68 -46.26 -17.00 -11.03
C ASN A 68 -45.83 -16.13 -9.82
N GLU A 69 -45.59 -14.82 -9.99
CA GLU A 69 -45.36 -13.87 -8.90
C GLU A 69 -46.64 -13.60 -8.09
N ILE A 70 -47.83 -13.59 -8.77
CA ILE A 70 -49.11 -13.36 -8.14
C ILE A 70 -49.71 -14.66 -7.52
N ASN A 71 -49.39 -15.82 -8.09
CA ASN A 71 -49.83 -17.15 -7.62
C ASN A 71 -48.65 -18.14 -7.74
N PRO A 72 -47.74 -18.21 -6.76
CA PRO A 72 -46.70 -19.22 -6.81
C PRO A 72 -47.32 -20.63 -6.82
N PRO A 73 -46.94 -21.51 -7.77
CA PRO A 73 -47.49 -22.86 -7.83
C PRO A 73 -47.11 -23.60 -6.56
N ILE A 74 -48.11 -24.02 -5.80
CA ILE A 74 -47.96 -24.96 -4.69
C ILE A 74 -47.51 -26.28 -5.29
N GLN A 75 -46.21 -26.50 -5.42
CA GLN A 75 -45.69 -27.83 -5.69
C GLN A 75 -45.95 -28.70 -4.47
N SER A 76 -46.90 -29.57 -4.55
CA SER A 76 -47.08 -30.69 -3.61
C SER A 76 -45.86 -31.60 -3.69
N ALA A 77 -44.91 -31.40 -2.75
CA ALA A 77 -43.79 -32.31 -2.57
C ALA A 77 -44.31 -33.68 -2.05
N PRO A 78 -43.66 -34.79 -2.42
CA PRO A 78 -44.06 -36.11 -1.96
C PRO A 78 -43.86 -36.24 -0.46
N THR A 79 -44.89 -36.65 0.18
CA THR A 79 -45.09 -36.84 1.61
C THR A 79 -44.11 -37.80 2.27
N ASN A 80 -43.78 -37.47 3.50
CA ASN A 80 -43.25 -38.25 4.63
C ASN A 80 -41.75 -38.01 5.01
N ILE A 81 -41.46 -36.75 5.25
CA ILE A 81 -40.66 -36.44 6.44
C ILE A 81 -41.52 -35.46 7.23
N LYS A 82 -42.01 -35.81 8.40
CA LYS A 82 -42.58 -34.86 9.37
C LYS A 82 -41.44 -33.96 9.89
N THR A 83 -40.90 -33.15 9.04
CA THR A 83 -40.05 -32.00 9.46
C THR A 83 -41.01 -31.05 10.16
N ASN A 84 -40.84 -30.86 11.45
CA ASN A 84 -41.61 -29.88 12.20
C ASN A 84 -41.37 -28.52 11.50
N SER A 85 -42.35 -28.00 10.77
CA SER A 85 -42.22 -26.78 9.98
C SER A 85 -41.78 -25.60 10.84
N LYS A 86 -42.08 -25.60 12.14
CA LYS A 86 -41.64 -24.62 13.13
C LYS A 86 -40.14 -24.75 13.43
N GLN A 87 -39.56 -25.95 13.46
CA GLN A 87 -38.11 -26.15 13.63
C GLN A 87 -37.33 -25.48 12.51
N VAL A 88 -37.75 -25.56 11.27
CA VAL A 88 -37.12 -24.87 10.14
C VAL A 88 -37.17 -23.36 10.32
N ARG A 89 -38.27 -22.82 10.82
CA ARG A 89 -38.44 -21.38 11.12
C ARG A 89 -37.50 -20.92 12.21
N VAL A 90 -37.28 -21.74 13.25
CA VAL A 90 -36.31 -21.45 14.32
C VAL A 90 -34.87 -21.46 13.77
N ILE A 91 -34.52 -22.39 12.89
CA ILE A 91 -33.23 -22.41 12.19
C ILE A 91 -33.04 -21.13 11.36
N GLN A 92 -34.06 -20.68 10.64
CA GLN A 92 -34.01 -19.42 9.89
C GLN A 92 -33.81 -18.21 10.81
N LEU A 93 -34.46 -18.15 11.98
CA LEU A 93 -34.27 -17.13 12.99
C LEU A 93 -32.81 -17.14 13.52
N ILE A 94 -32.24 -18.31 13.82
CA ILE A 94 -30.84 -18.45 14.25
C ILE A 94 -29.92 -17.87 13.17
N GLN A 95 -30.16 -18.20 11.90
CA GLN A 95 -29.36 -17.67 10.79
C GLN A 95 -29.53 -16.14 10.64
N ALA A 96 -30.73 -15.60 10.87
CA ALA A 96 -30.96 -14.16 10.86
C ALA A 96 -30.14 -13.43 11.93
N TYR A 97 -30.09 -13.95 13.16
CA TYR A 97 -29.23 -13.39 14.23
C TYR A 97 -27.73 -13.48 13.90
N ARG A 98 -27.26 -14.58 13.32
CA ARG A 98 -25.86 -14.71 12.84
C ARG A 98 -25.51 -13.70 11.75
N ASN A 99 -26.48 -13.34 10.90
CA ASN A 99 -26.29 -12.39 9.81
C ASN A 99 -26.44 -10.94 10.25
N ARG A 100 -27.38 -10.62 11.13
CA ARG A 100 -27.82 -9.26 11.40
C ARG A 100 -27.91 -8.89 12.88
N GLY A 101 -27.58 -9.81 13.79
CA GLY A 101 -27.61 -9.53 15.22
C GLY A 101 -26.79 -8.28 15.62
N HIS A 102 -25.69 -8.05 14.92
CA HIS A 102 -24.84 -6.84 15.09
C HIS A 102 -25.61 -5.52 14.90
N GLN A 103 -26.69 -5.50 14.10
CA GLN A 103 -27.48 -4.28 13.85
C GLN A 103 -28.37 -3.92 15.07
N LYS A 104 -28.70 -4.91 15.92
CA LYS A 104 -29.43 -4.73 17.19
C LYS A 104 -28.48 -4.57 18.39
N ALA A 105 -27.18 -4.78 18.21
CA ALA A 105 -26.19 -4.70 19.27
C ALA A 105 -26.06 -3.28 19.86
N ASN A 106 -25.79 -3.19 21.16
CA ASN A 106 -25.58 -1.94 21.88
C ASN A 106 -24.14 -1.44 21.70
N LEU A 107 -23.86 -0.89 20.53
CA LEU A 107 -22.50 -0.50 20.13
C LEU A 107 -22.16 0.95 20.49
N ASP A 108 -23.14 1.88 20.44
CA ASP A 108 -22.88 3.31 20.64
C ASP A 108 -22.91 3.72 22.12
N PRO A 109 -21.76 4.10 22.72
CA PRO A 109 -21.72 4.52 24.13
C PRO A 109 -22.58 5.76 24.43
N LEU A 110 -22.82 6.62 23.41
CA LEU A 110 -23.66 7.82 23.60
C LEU A 110 -25.14 7.58 23.36
N GLY A 111 -25.52 6.43 22.75
CA GLY A 111 -26.89 6.12 22.37
C GLY A 111 -27.52 7.16 21.44
N LEU A 112 -26.72 7.77 20.57
CA LEU A 112 -27.18 8.71 19.55
C LEU A 112 -27.62 8.00 18.28
N LYS A 113 -27.01 6.85 18.00
CA LYS A 113 -27.29 6.06 16.81
C LYS A 113 -28.64 5.34 16.97
N LYS A 114 -29.53 5.56 16.02
CA LYS A 114 -30.81 4.84 16.01
C LYS A 114 -30.55 3.39 15.65
N ILE A 115 -30.98 2.47 16.52
CA ILE A 115 -31.00 1.04 16.19
C ILE A 115 -31.97 0.87 15.00
N ARG A 116 -31.46 0.34 13.90
CA ARG A 116 -32.30 0.06 12.72
C ARG A 116 -33.23 -1.13 13.01
N HIS A 117 -34.48 -0.98 12.65
CA HIS A 117 -35.40 -2.10 12.72
C HIS A 117 -35.00 -3.16 11.68
N CYS A 118 -34.86 -4.40 12.12
CA CYS A 118 -34.51 -5.53 11.28
C CYS A 118 -35.67 -6.52 11.34
N ASP A 119 -36.49 -6.55 10.29
CA ASP A 119 -37.70 -7.38 10.26
C ASP A 119 -37.41 -8.86 10.48
N ASP A 120 -36.28 -9.36 9.96
CA ASP A 120 -35.86 -10.75 10.06
C ASP A 120 -35.32 -11.17 11.43
N LEU A 121 -35.13 -10.24 12.36
CA LEU A 121 -34.86 -10.54 13.78
C LEU A 121 -36.18 -10.66 14.60
N ASP A 122 -37.33 -10.34 14.01
CA ASP A 122 -38.63 -10.51 14.66
C ASP A 122 -39.18 -11.93 14.39
N ILE A 123 -39.65 -12.58 15.45
CA ILE A 123 -40.26 -13.96 15.34
C ILE A 123 -41.45 -14.00 14.39
N ASN A 124 -42.23 -12.93 14.29
CA ASN A 124 -43.38 -12.84 13.42
C ASN A 124 -42.98 -12.92 11.94
N PHE A 125 -41.85 -12.41 11.54
CA PHE A 125 -41.29 -12.51 10.20
C PHE A 125 -41.10 -13.96 9.77
N HIS A 126 -40.73 -14.84 10.70
CA HIS A 126 -40.57 -16.26 10.48
C HIS A 126 -41.90 -17.03 10.68
N GLY A 127 -43.03 -16.35 10.87
CA GLY A 127 -44.32 -16.97 11.15
C GLY A 127 -44.36 -17.76 12.46
N LEU A 128 -43.55 -17.32 13.44
CA LEU A 128 -43.62 -17.69 14.86
C LEU A 128 -44.28 -16.52 15.62
N ASP A 129 -44.89 -16.81 16.76
CA ASP A 129 -45.54 -15.81 17.57
C ASP A 129 -45.35 -16.05 19.10
N ASN A 130 -45.93 -15.21 19.92
CA ASN A 130 -45.80 -15.31 21.37
C ASN A 130 -46.32 -16.63 21.93
N SER A 131 -47.25 -17.32 21.27
CA SER A 131 -47.75 -18.64 21.69
C SER A 131 -46.68 -19.73 21.58
N ASN A 132 -45.65 -19.54 20.72
CA ASN A 132 -44.58 -20.48 20.53
C ASN A 132 -43.41 -20.31 21.51
N LEU A 133 -43.38 -19.25 22.31
CA LEU A 133 -42.26 -18.92 23.21
C LEU A 133 -41.96 -20.04 24.23
N SER A 134 -42.94 -20.81 24.64
CA SER A 134 -42.83 -21.94 25.59
C SER A 134 -42.61 -23.28 24.88
N GLU A 135 -42.71 -23.36 23.55
CA GLU A 135 -42.46 -24.59 22.79
C GLU A 135 -40.94 -24.89 22.76
N SER A 136 -40.59 -26.16 22.90
CA SER A 136 -39.19 -26.64 22.85
C SER A 136 -38.81 -27.03 21.41
N PHE A 137 -37.57 -26.61 21.04
CA PHE A 137 -36.98 -26.86 19.73
C PHE A 137 -35.61 -27.47 19.86
N ASP A 138 -35.15 -28.20 18.88
CA ASP A 138 -33.82 -28.76 18.76
C ASP A 138 -32.81 -27.62 18.54
N THR A 139 -31.67 -27.65 19.28
CA THR A 139 -30.62 -26.65 19.25
C THR A 139 -29.33 -27.14 18.56
N ASP A 140 -29.33 -28.29 17.86
CA ASP A 140 -28.13 -28.85 17.21
C ASP A 140 -27.43 -27.86 16.27
N THR A 141 -28.17 -26.93 15.70
CA THR A 141 -27.62 -25.88 14.82
C THR A 141 -27.04 -24.69 15.60
N LEU A 142 -27.38 -24.51 16.85
CA LEU A 142 -26.85 -23.49 17.77
C LEU A 142 -25.93 -24.19 18.80
N LYS A 143 -24.67 -23.81 18.84
CA LYS A 143 -23.63 -24.49 19.64
C LYS A 143 -23.70 -24.11 21.14
N ILE A 144 -24.83 -24.37 21.77
CA ILE A 144 -25.04 -24.17 23.23
C ILE A 144 -25.09 -25.52 23.95
N ASP A 145 -24.84 -25.54 25.26
CA ASP A 145 -24.80 -26.75 26.09
C ASP A 145 -26.17 -27.35 26.39
N LYS A 146 -27.10 -27.30 25.43
CA LYS A 146 -28.44 -27.88 25.54
C LYS A 146 -28.81 -28.50 24.18
N SER A 147 -29.26 -29.73 24.14
CA SER A 147 -29.78 -30.38 22.91
C SER A 147 -31.18 -29.88 22.52
N SER A 148 -31.91 -29.26 23.46
CA SER A 148 -33.25 -28.70 23.24
C SER A 148 -33.46 -27.54 24.19
N ALA A 149 -34.15 -26.50 23.72
CA ALA A 149 -34.49 -25.31 24.49
C ALA A 149 -35.81 -24.71 24.03
N THR A 150 -36.50 -23.96 24.89
CA THR A 150 -37.69 -23.22 24.50
C THR A 150 -37.33 -22.08 23.54
N LEU A 151 -38.27 -21.65 22.68
CA LEU A 151 -38.02 -20.53 21.77
C LEU A 151 -37.58 -19.27 22.54
N SER A 152 -38.14 -19.02 23.70
CA SER A 152 -37.74 -17.92 24.57
C SER A 152 -36.28 -18.02 25.02
N GLU A 153 -35.80 -19.22 25.41
CA GLU A 153 -34.39 -19.44 25.82
C GLU A 153 -33.46 -19.30 24.61
N ILE A 154 -33.89 -19.79 23.43
CA ILE A 154 -33.11 -19.63 22.17
C ILE A 154 -32.94 -18.15 21.83
N ILE A 155 -34.01 -17.36 21.85
CA ILE A 155 -33.95 -15.91 21.58
C ILE A 155 -33.04 -15.19 22.61
N GLN A 156 -33.20 -15.50 23.88
CA GLN A 156 -32.34 -14.91 24.93
C GLN A 156 -30.88 -15.26 24.73
N SER A 157 -30.57 -16.49 24.30
CA SER A 157 -29.22 -16.92 23.98
C SER A 157 -28.68 -16.15 22.77
N LEU A 158 -29.44 -16.05 21.69
CA LEU A 158 -29.07 -15.32 20.49
C LEU A 158 -28.84 -13.82 20.75
N GLU A 159 -29.73 -13.19 21.55
CA GLU A 159 -29.55 -11.79 21.94
C GLU A 159 -28.30 -11.58 22.81
N SER A 160 -28.03 -12.51 23.72
CA SER A 160 -26.81 -12.44 24.56
C SER A 160 -25.54 -12.57 23.71
N ILE A 161 -25.52 -13.46 22.70
CA ILE A 161 -24.35 -13.73 21.86
C ILE A 161 -24.13 -12.63 20.81
N TYR A 162 -25.20 -12.21 20.12
CA TYR A 162 -25.10 -11.42 18.89
C TYR A 162 -25.57 -9.96 19.01
N CYS A 163 -26.28 -9.61 20.12
CA CYS A 163 -26.87 -8.28 20.30
C CYS A 163 -26.40 -7.56 21.58
N GLY A 164 -25.36 -8.07 22.24
CA GLY A 164 -24.73 -7.44 23.40
C GLY A 164 -23.93 -6.19 23.05
N THR A 165 -22.84 -5.95 23.77
CA THR A 165 -21.87 -4.88 23.52
C THR A 165 -20.82 -5.25 22.44
N LEU A 166 -20.94 -6.46 21.90
CA LEU A 166 -20.16 -6.97 20.76
C LEU A 166 -21.13 -7.36 19.64
N GLY A 167 -20.97 -6.77 18.47
CA GLY A 167 -21.62 -7.17 17.22
C GLY A 167 -20.57 -7.78 16.29
N ILE A 168 -20.92 -8.86 15.62
CA ILE A 168 -19.96 -9.59 14.78
C ILE A 168 -20.52 -9.80 13.39
N GLU A 169 -19.70 -9.48 12.39
CA GLU A 169 -19.99 -9.75 10.99
C GLU A 169 -18.99 -10.77 10.45
N TYR A 170 -19.43 -11.98 10.19
CA TYR A 170 -18.59 -13.07 9.66
C TYR A 170 -19.32 -14.01 8.68
N ASN A 171 -20.65 -13.94 8.63
CA ASN A 171 -21.42 -14.96 7.92
C ASN A 171 -21.38 -14.79 6.40
N TYR A 172 -20.88 -13.65 5.90
CA TYR A 172 -20.58 -13.41 4.47
C TYR A 172 -19.30 -14.08 3.99
N ILE A 173 -18.44 -14.57 4.90
CA ILE A 173 -17.20 -15.27 4.56
C ILE A 173 -17.54 -16.56 3.81
N SER A 174 -16.94 -16.80 2.66
CA SER A 174 -17.20 -17.98 1.83
C SER A 174 -16.73 -19.29 2.48
N SER A 175 -15.66 -19.23 3.26
CA SER A 175 -15.05 -20.37 3.96
C SER A 175 -15.95 -20.90 5.09
N LEU A 176 -16.43 -22.14 4.95
CA LEU A 176 -17.21 -22.82 5.99
C LEU A 176 -16.41 -23.04 7.29
N SER A 177 -15.12 -23.33 7.18
CA SER A 177 -14.24 -23.55 8.35
C SER A 177 -14.13 -22.27 9.20
N GLU A 178 -14.00 -21.11 8.58
CA GLU A 178 -13.91 -19.82 9.28
C GLU A 178 -15.24 -19.46 9.95
N ARG A 179 -16.38 -19.61 9.24
CA ARG A 179 -17.71 -19.38 9.85
C ARG A 179 -17.96 -20.31 11.04
N SER A 180 -17.66 -21.61 10.89
CA SER A 180 -17.82 -22.57 11.97
C SER A 180 -16.90 -22.30 13.15
N TRP A 181 -15.70 -21.77 12.90
CA TRP A 181 -14.78 -21.39 13.96
C TRP A 181 -15.38 -20.27 14.85
N PHE A 182 -15.96 -19.22 14.24
CA PHE A 182 -16.65 -18.19 15.02
C PHE A 182 -17.81 -18.72 15.83
N GLN A 183 -18.67 -19.57 15.23
CA GLN A 183 -19.79 -20.20 15.94
C GLN A 183 -19.31 -20.99 17.15
N ASN A 184 -18.28 -21.81 16.99
CA ASN A 184 -17.71 -22.63 18.06
C ASN A 184 -17.02 -21.80 19.16
N ARG A 185 -16.56 -20.57 18.87
CA ARG A 185 -15.93 -19.69 19.87
C ARG A 185 -16.94 -18.83 20.61
N LEU A 186 -18.04 -18.47 20.01
CA LEU A 186 -19.02 -17.50 20.56
C LEU A 186 -20.22 -18.16 21.24
N GLU A 187 -20.79 -19.19 20.61
CA GLU A 187 -22.07 -19.72 21.03
C GLU A 187 -22.04 -20.54 22.34
N PRO A 188 -20.99 -21.35 22.60
CA PRO A 188 -20.97 -22.17 23.83
C PRO A 188 -20.99 -21.35 25.13
N ASN A 189 -20.36 -20.19 25.13
CA ASN A 189 -20.28 -19.34 26.31
C ASN A 189 -21.43 -18.32 26.43
N LEU A 190 -22.42 -18.35 25.52
CA LEU A 190 -23.56 -17.41 25.49
C LEU A 190 -23.12 -15.95 25.58
N GLY A 191 -21.99 -15.59 24.96
CA GLY A 191 -21.41 -14.24 25.01
C GLY A 191 -20.87 -13.84 26.41
N LYS A 192 -20.82 -14.77 27.37
CA LYS A 192 -20.30 -14.48 28.72
C LYS A 192 -18.77 -14.54 28.74
N LEU A 193 -18.19 -13.58 29.44
CA LEU A 193 -16.75 -13.47 29.65
C LEU A 193 -16.38 -14.03 31.02
N ASN A 194 -15.27 -14.74 31.11
CA ASN A 194 -14.74 -15.31 32.35
C ASN A 194 -13.42 -14.64 32.72
N PHE A 195 -13.47 -13.34 33.06
CA PHE A 195 -12.31 -12.66 33.63
C PHE A 195 -12.23 -12.90 35.14
N ASN A 196 -11.03 -13.24 35.60
CA ASN A 196 -10.79 -13.29 37.06
C ASN A 196 -10.57 -11.88 37.61
N GLN A 197 -10.52 -11.76 38.93
CA GLN A 197 -10.40 -10.45 39.59
C GLN A 197 -9.08 -9.73 39.28
N ASP A 198 -8.00 -10.46 39.08
CA ASP A 198 -6.69 -9.87 38.77
C ASP A 198 -6.69 -9.29 37.34
N GLU A 199 -7.28 -10.00 36.38
CA GLU A 199 -7.47 -9.51 35.01
C GLU A 199 -8.36 -8.25 34.99
N GLN A 200 -9.45 -8.24 35.72
CA GLN A 200 -10.34 -7.08 35.87
C GLN A 200 -9.62 -5.87 36.49
N LYS A 201 -8.86 -6.07 37.56
CA LYS A 201 -8.02 -5.02 38.14
C LYS A 201 -6.94 -4.54 37.22
N TYR A 202 -6.38 -5.43 36.40
CA TYR A 202 -5.40 -5.06 35.38
C TYR A 202 -6.00 -4.15 34.29
N ILE A 203 -7.18 -4.50 33.78
CA ILE A 203 -7.92 -3.64 32.83
C ILE A 203 -8.18 -2.25 33.44
N LEU A 204 -8.67 -2.18 34.68
CA LEU A 204 -8.90 -0.93 35.37
C LEU A 204 -7.64 -0.07 35.52
N LYS A 205 -6.51 -0.72 35.81
CA LYS A 205 -5.21 -0.03 35.91
C LYS A 205 -4.78 0.55 34.55
N ARG A 206 -5.02 -0.17 33.43
CA ARG A 206 -4.72 0.33 32.08
C ARG A 206 -5.59 1.54 31.71
N LEU A 207 -6.87 1.48 32.02
CA LEU A 207 -7.79 2.62 31.84
C LEU A 207 -7.40 3.83 32.70
N SER A 208 -6.99 3.59 33.94
CA SER A 208 -6.51 4.64 34.83
C SER A 208 -5.23 5.32 34.32
N SER A 209 -4.33 4.54 33.66
CA SER A 209 -3.14 5.08 33.03
C SER A 209 -3.49 5.94 31.81
N ALA A 210 -4.43 5.48 30.97
CA ALA A 210 -4.88 6.20 29.78
C ALA A 210 -5.48 7.57 30.13
N GLU A 211 -6.43 7.59 31.06
CA GLU A 211 -7.07 8.82 31.54
C GLU A 211 -6.08 9.71 32.31
N GLY A 212 -5.19 9.10 33.12
CA GLY A 212 -4.21 9.80 33.94
C GLY A 212 -3.24 10.65 33.10
N LEU A 213 -2.72 10.10 32.00
CA LEU A 213 -1.86 10.85 31.05
C LEU A 213 -2.64 12.00 30.39
N ALA A 214 -3.86 11.72 29.92
CA ALA A 214 -4.69 12.73 29.27
C ALA A 214 -4.96 13.93 30.18
N LYS A 215 -5.31 13.68 31.44
CA LYS A 215 -5.52 14.71 32.48
C LYS A 215 -4.23 15.47 32.82
N PHE A 216 -3.11 14.76 32.94
CA PHE A 216 -1.82 15.35 33.25
C PHE A 216 -1.38 16.32 32.13
N LEU A 217 -1.38 15.88 30.87
CA LEU A 217 -1.04 16.74 29.75
C LEU A 217 -2.00 17.92 29.60
N ALA A 218 -3.29 17.73 29.85
CA ALA A 218 -4.29 18.81 29.80
C ALA A 218 -4.01 19.91 30.83
N SER A 219 -3.52 19.54 32.03
CA SER A 219 -3.21 20.48 33.08
C SER A 219 -1.87 21.18 32.89
N ARG A 220 -0.86 20.45 32.38
CA ARG A 220 0.51 21.00 32.23
C ARG A 220 0.68 21.82 30.95
N TYR A 221 0.02 21.39 29.85
CA TYR A 221 0.13 21.99 28.51
C TYR A 221 -1.26 22.36 27.95
N PRO A 222 -1.98 23.33 28.58
CA PRO A 222 -3.32 23.72 28.16
C PRO A 222 -3.31 24.26 26.71
N GLY A 223 -4.25 23.83 25.89
CA GLY A 223 -4.41 24.29 24.50
C GLY A 223 -3.37 23.79 23.50
N MET A 224 -2.29 23.13 23.94
CA MET A 224 -1.31 22.56 23.02
C MET A 224 -1.85 21.31 22.32
N LYS A 225 -1.66 21.22 21.00
CA LYS A 225 -2.11 20.09 20.17
C LYS A 225 -1.42 18.80 20.62
N ARG A 226 -2.22 17.77 20.91
CA ARG A 226 -1.78 16.44 21.31
C ARG A 226 -2.65 15.30 20.75
N PHE A 227 -3.81 15.62 20.16
CA PHE A 227 -4.79 14.68 19.64
C PHE A 227 -5.09 13.56 20.66
N GLY A 228 -5.64 13.96 21.80
CA GLY A 228 -5.89 13.07 22.93
C GLY A 228 -6.84 11.91 22.63
N ILE A 229 -6.74 10.90 23.49
CA ILE A 229 -7.56 9.67 23.42
C ILE A 229 -8.89 9.82 24.17
N ASP A 230 -9.14 10.96 24.81
CA ASP A 230 -10.30 11.19 25.69
C ASP A 230 -11.63 10.74 25.05
N GLY A 231 -12.28 9.75 25.64
CA GLY A 231 -13.48 9.06 25.12
C GLY A 231 -13.22 7.76 24.36
N ALA A 232 -11.96 7.37 24.18
CA ALA A 232 -11.52 6.11 23.56
C ALA A 232 -10.45 5.41 24.42
N GLU A 233 -10.48 5.56 25.74
CA GLU A 233 -9.46 5.06 26.66
C GLU A 233 -9.30 3.54 26.59
N SER A 234 -10.35 2.81 26.19
CA SER A 234 -10.32 1.34 25.97
C SER A 234 -9.36 0.89 24.88
N LEU A 235 -8.87 1.80 24.01
CA LEU A 235 -7.79 1.49 23.07
C LEU A 235 -6.51 1.01 23.79
N ILE A 236 -6.22 1.52 24.99
CA ILE A 236 -5.00 1.16 25.72
C ILE A 236 -5.02 -0.31 26.19
N PRO A 237 -6.04 -0.78 26.94
CA PRO A 237 -6.13 -2.20 27.26
C PRO A 237 -6.33 -3.09 26.02
N LEU A 238 -6.95 -2.61 24.94
CA LEU A 238 -7.06 -3.34 23.67
C LEU A 238 -5.67 -3.65 23.08
N VAL A 239 -4.86 -2.60 22.87
CA VAL A 239 -3.51 -2.75 22.27
C VAL A 239 -2.59 -3.56 23.17
N ASP A 240 -2.64 -3.33 24.49
CA ASP A 240 -1.89 -4.14 25.45
C ASP A 240 -2.27 -5.63 25.32
N SER A 241 -3.56 -5.95 25.26
CA SER A 241 -4.06 -7.32 25.04
C SER A 241 -3.59 -7.91 23.70
N LEU A 242 -3.60 -7.13 22.62
CA LEU A 242 -3.07 -7.60 21.33
C LEU A 242 -1.59 -8.00 21.45
N ILE A 243 -0.75 -7.16 22.07
CA ILE A 243 0.68 -7.45 22.25
C ILE A 243 0.86 -8.73 23.06
N GLN A 244 0.17 -8.84 24.22
CA GLN A 244 0.30 -9.99 25.09
C GLN A 244 -0.15 -11.30 24.40
N ASN A 245 -1.28 -11.28 23.68
CA ASN A 245 -1.78 -12.46 22.98
C ASN A 245 -0.92 -12.82 21.76
N CYS A 246 -0.45 -11.85 20.96
CA CYS A 246 0.51 -12.14 19.88
C CYS A 246 1.78 -12.80 20.43
N GLY A 247 2.31 -12.34 21.58
CA GLY A 247 3.43 -12.98 22.25
C GLY A 247 3.12 -14.40 22.69
N ILE A 248 1.92 -14.69 23.22
CA ILE A 248 1.49 -16.05 23.56
C ILE A 248 1.52 -16.98 22.32
N PHE A 249 1.16 -16.46 21.15
CA PHE A 249 1.20 -17.19 19.88
C PHE A 249 2.59 -17.24 19.24
N GLY A 250 3.61 -16.66 19.86
CA GLY A 250 5.01 -16.78 19.41
C GLY A 250 5.49 -15.62 18.52
N ALA A 251 4.81 -14.47 18.53
CA ALA A 251 5.34 -13.28 17.88
C ALA A 251 6.68 -12.87 18.53
N GLU A 252 7.66 -12.59 17.69
CA GLU A 252 8.94 -11.96 18.09
C GLU A 252 8.91 -10.45 17.85
N GLN A 253 8.18 -10.00 16.83
CA GLN A 253 8.09 -8.59 16.47
C GLN A 253 6.66 -8.18 16.15
N ILE A 254 6.28 -6.98 16.56
CA ILE A 254 4.99 -6.36 16.19
C ILE A 254 5.26 -4.96 15.62
N CYS A 255 4.73 -4.70 14.44
CA CYS A 255 4.85 -3.41 13.77
C CYS A 255 3.51 -2.69 13.75
N PHE A 256 3.48 -1.49 14.35
CA PHE A 256 2.30 -0.65 14.40
C PHE A 256 2.35 0.45 13.35
N GLY A 257 1.23 0.67 12.65
CA GLY A 257 0.90 1.89 11.94
C GLY A 257 -0.28 2.58 12.61
N MET A 258 -0.25 3.88 12.78
CA MET A 258 -1.41 4.60 13.32
C MET A 258 -1.37 6.08 12.99
N ALA A 259 -2.57 6.69 12.92
CA ALA A 259 -2.76 8.12 12.85
C ALA A 259 -2.37 8.82 14.18
N HIS A 260 -2.53 10.15 14.22
CA HIS A 260 -2.12 10.98 15.36
C HIS A 260 -2.96 10.80 16.65
N ARG A 261 -4.26 10.41 16.56
CA ARG A 261 -5.15 10.32 17.72
C ARG A 261 -4.79 9.16 18.64
N GLY A 262 -4.55 9.47 19.91
CA GLY A 262 -4.14 8.48 20.91
C GLY A 262 -2.68 8.08 20.86
N ARG A 263 -1.92 8.55 19.87
CA ARG A 263 -0.53 8.14 19.64
C ARG A 263 0.38 8.43 20.83
N LEU A 264 0.30 9.63 21.43
CA LEU A 264 1.11 9.97 22.60
C LEU A 264 0.76 9.08 23.82
N ASN A 265 -0.50 8.71 23.97
CA ASN A 265 -0.93 7.80 25.03
C ASN A 265 -0.39 6.37 24.81
N LEU A 266 -0.43 5.89 23.56
CA LEU A 266 0.16 4.60 23.20
C LEU A 266 1.69 4.60 23.43
N LEU A 267 2.39 5.63 22.98
CA LEU A 267 3.85 5.78 23.14
C LEU A 267 4.27 5.65 24.61
N VAL A 268 3.59 6.37 25.50
CA VAL A 268 3.97 6.42 26.92
C VAL A 268 3.46 5.23 27.71
N ASN A 269 2.18 4.87 27.57
CA ASN A 269 1.56 3.86 28.41
C ASN A 269 1.77 2.41 27.93
N VAL A 270 2.04 2.21 26.65
CA VAL A 270 2.19 0.88 26.08
C VAL A 270 3.63 0.64 25.63
N LEU A 271 4.17 1.51 24.79
CA LEU A 271 5.50 1.32 24.20
C LEU A 271 6.65 1.76 25.11
N GLY A 272 6.38 2.50 26.18
CA GLY A 272 7.37 2.83 27.21
C GLY A 272 8.24 4.05 26.90
N LYS A 273 7.81 4.93 25.98
CA LYS A 273 8.48 6.22 25.79
C LYS A 273 8.49 6.98 27.11
N SER A 274 9.67 7.50 27.48
CA SER A 274 9.82 8.24 28.73
C SER A 274 8.93 9.49 28.75
N PRO A 275 8.14 9.71 29.82
CA PRO A 275 7.44 10.99 30.01
C PRO A 275 8.38 12.20 29.94
N LYS A 276 9.61 12.07 30.41
CA LYS A 276 10.62 13.14 30.34
C LYS A 276 10.95 13.52 28.89
N GLU A 277 11.12 12.54 28.00
CA GLU A 277 11.33 12.80 26.57
C GLU A 277 10.10 13.48 25.95
N LEU A 278 8.90 12.96 26.26
CA LEU A 278 7.67 13.58 25.78
C LEU A 278 7.53 15.03 26.24
N PHE A 279 7.89 15.34 27.49
CA PHE A 279 7.81 16.72 28.02
C PHE A 279 8.82 17.63 27.30
N SER A 280 10.05 17.17 27.02
CA SER A 280 11.04 17.96 26.26
C SER A 280 10.53 18.27 24.85
N GLU A 281 9.78 17.35 24.21
CA GLU A 281 9.14 17.60 22.91
C GLU A 281 8.01 18.66 23.01
N PHE A 282 7.25 18.70 24.12
CA PHE A 282 6.26 19.76 24.36
C PHE A 282 6.89 21.11 24.61
N GLU A 283 8.05 21.13 25.26
CA GLU A 283 8.78 22.32 25.66
C GLU A 283 9.78 22.79 24.59
N GLU A 284 9.86 22.03 23.47
CA GLU A 284 10.82 22.27 22.35
C GLU A 284 12.28 22.32 22.83
N ASN A 285 12.57 21.60 23.91
CA ASN A 285 13.89 21.51 24.55
C ASN A 285 14.65 20.27 24.09
N PHE A 286 14.87 20.14 22.76
CA PHE A 286 15.67 19.06 22.20
C PHE A 286 16.60 19.63 21.11
N GLU A 287 17.78 19.06 21.03
CA GLU A 287 18.72 19.36 19.95
C GLU A 287 18.46 18.41 18.78
N LEU A 288 18.37 18.95 17.57
CA LEU A 288 18.34 18.17 16.34
C LEU A 288 19.79 17.80 15.98
N GLU A 289 20.05 16.52 15.76
CA GLU A 289 21.35 16.07 15.30
C GLU A 289 21.48 16.28 13.76
N GLY A 290 22.65 16.79 13.35
CA GLY A 290 22.99 16.94 11.94
C GLY A 290 22.08 17.89 11.16
N ALA A 291 21.68 17.48 9.94
CA ALA A 291 20.84 18.26 9.03
C ALA A 291 19.33 17.98 9.19
N SER A 292 18.91 17.26 10.23
CA SER A 292 17.51 16.89 10.47
C SER A 292 16.64 18.13 10.68
N SER A 293 15.43 18.12 10.07
CA SER A 293 14.40 19.15 10.34
C SER A 293 13.47 18.75 11.49
N GLY A 294 13.50 17.47 11.89
CA GLY A 294 12.53 16.90 12.82
C GLY A 294 11.09 16.89 12.30
N ASP A 295 10.17 16.43 13.13
CA ASP A 295 8.74 16.45 12.87
C ASP A 295 7.96 16.71 14.17
N VAL A 296 6.66 16.95 14.05
CA VAL A 296 5.80 17.16 15.22
C VAL A 296 5.68 15.89 16.06
N LYS A 297 5.60 16.04 17.38
CA LYS A 297 5.60 14.95 18.37
C LYS A 297 4.61 13.81 18.10
N TYR A 298 3.46 14.11 17.50
CA TYR A 298 2.43 13.12 17.20
C TYR A 298 2.61 12.42 15.83
N HIS A 299 3.76 12.62 15.16
CA HIS A 299 4.19 11.86 13.98
C HIS A 299 5.38 10.93 14.27
N LEU A 300 6.08 11.16 15.38
CA LEU A 300 7.30 10.42 15.70
C LEU A 300 7.00 8.95 16.00
N GLY A 301 7.89 8.08 15.50
CA GLY A 301 7.91 6.65 15.80
C GLY A 301 8.62 6.35 17.11
N PHE A 302 8.55 5.08 17.53
CA PHE A 302 9.25 4.58 18.70
C PHE A 302 9.36 3.06 18.63
N SER A 303 10.36 2.47 19.30
CA SER A 303 10.44 1.02 19.46
C SER A 303 10.96 0.65 20.84
N SER A 304 10.53 -0.53 21.33
CA SER A 304 10.94 -1.09 22.62
C SER A 304 10.68 -2.58 22.65
N ASN A 305 11.17 -3.28 23.68
CA ASN A 305 10.86 -4.67 23.92
C ASN A 305 9.90 -4.81 25.10
N ILE A 306 8.82 -5.54 24.89
CA ILE A 306 7.75 -5.78 25.87
C ILE A 306 7.80 -7.25 26.31
N LEU A 307 7.75 -7.48 27.61
CA LEU A 307 7.66 -8.82 28.19
C LEU A 307 6.25 -9.38 28.02
N THR A 308 6.16 -10.58 27.47
CA THR A 308 4.92 -11.35 27.33
C THR A 308 5.05 -12.68 28.04
N PRO A 309 3.99 -13.47 28.26
CA PRO A 309 4.09 -14.77 28.89
C PRO A 309 5.07 -15.76 28.23
N ASN A 310 5.32 -15.64 26.92
CA ASN A 310 6.24 -16.51 26.19
C ASN A 310 7.61 -15.86 25.89
N GLY A 311 7.89 -14.68 26.43
CA GLY A 311 9.19 -14.00 26.25
C GLY A 311 9.06 -12.57 25.79
N GLU A 312 10.17 -11.98 25.35
CA GLU A 312 10.21 -10.61 24.80
C GLU A 312 9.60 -10.54 23.41
N VAL A 313 8.90 -9.46 23.15
CA VAL A 313 8.43 -9.09 21.83
C VAL A 313 8.94 -7.67 21.51
N HIS A 314 9.64 -7.52 20.40
CA HIS A 314 10.05 -6.22 19.91
C HIS A 314 8.86 -5.50 19.26
N VAL A 315 8.43 -4.40 19.85
CA VAL A 315 7.33 -3.58 19.32
C VAL A 315 7.87 -2.31 18.69
N SER A 316 7.37 -1.97 17.51
CA SER A 316 7.77 -0.77 16.79
C SER A 316 6.56 -0.02 16.23
N LEU A 317 6.50 1.28 16.46
CA LEU A 317 5.51 2.18 15.89
C LEU A 317 6.18 3.00 14.78
N ALA A 318 5.69 2.87 13.56
CA ALA A 318 6.23 3.60 12.42
C ALA A 318 6.01 5.12 12.56
N ASN A 319 6.92 5.92 12.03
CA ASN A 319 6.66 7.34 11.79
C ASN A 319 5.53 7.48 10.75
N ASN A 320 4.71 8.53 10.85
CA ASN A 320 3.69 8.80 9.84
C ASN A 320 3.53 10.30 9.59
N PRO A 321 3.12 10.71 8.39
CA PRO A 321 2.73 12.09 8.12
C PRO A 321 1.28 12.36 8.57
N SER A 322 0.80 13.58 8.36
CA SER A 322 -0.63 13.92 8.54
C SER A 322 -1.56 13.33 7.48
N HIS A 323 -1.01 12.77 6.41
CA HIS A 323 -1.77 12.10 5.35
C HIS A 323 -2.25 10.74 5.87
N LEU A 324 -3.53 10.66 6.22
CA LEU A 324 -4.12 9.49 6.87
C LEU A 324 -4.04 8.25 5.97
N GLU A 325 -3.78 7.10 6.57
CA GLU A 325 -3.75 5.74 5.98
C GLU A 325 -2.54 5.45 5.06
N ILE A 326 -1.77 6.47 4.65
CA ILE A 326 -0.62 6.22 3.75
C ILE A 326 0.50 5.40 4.40
N VAL A 327 0.52 5.31 5.72
CA VAL A 327 1.45 4.48 6.49
C VAL A 327 1.13 2.98 6.41
N ASP A 328 -0.10 2.61 6.03
CA ASP A 328 -0.56 1.22 6.04
C ASP A 328 0.31 0.31 5.16
N PRO A 329 0.46 0.55 3.85
CA PRO A 329 1.31 -0.27 3.01
C PRO A 329 2.80 -0.19 3.42
N VAL A 330 3.25 0.94 3.97
CA VAL A 330 4.62 1.10 4.49
C VAL A 330 4.88 0.13 5.65
N VAL A 331 3.93 0.00 6.58
CA VAL A 331 4.05 -0.97 7.68
C VAL A 331 4.02 -2.41 7.16
N LEU A 332 3.14 -2.74 6.21
CA LEU A 332 3.11 -4.08 5.62
C LEU A 332 4.42 -4.43 4.91
N GLY A 333 5.00 -3.48 4.17
CA GLY A 333 6.32 -3.63 3.55
C GLY A 333 7.41 -3.86 4.59
N SER A 334 7.40 -3.10 5.69
CA SER A 334 8.32 -3.27 6.82
C SER A 334 8.18 -4.66 7.46
N VAL A 335 6.96 -5.14 7.68
CA VAL A 335 6.68 -6.49 8.20
C VAL A 335 7.23 -7.54 7.27
N ARG A 336 6.95 -7.46 5.97
CA ARG A 336 7.44 -8.43 4.98
C ARG A 336 8.97 -8.46 4.92
N GLY A 337 9.64 -7.30 4.94
CA GLY A 337 11.10 -7.23 4.96
C GLY A 337 11.71 -7.89 6.20
N ARG A 338 11.05 -7.77 7.36
CA ARG A 338 11.44 -8.45 8.61
C ARG A 338 11.18 -9.95 8.55
N GLN A 339 10.02 -10.39 8.03
CA GLN A 339 9.69 -11.81 7.82
C GLN A 339 10.73 -12.50 6.92
N ASP A 340 11.09 -11.86 5.80
CA ASP A 340 12.09 -12.38 4.87
C ASP A 340 13.49 -12.44 5.53
N ARG A 341 13.84 -11.46 6.36
CA ARG A 341 15.10 -11.46 7.12
C ARG A 341 15.16 -12.57 8.16
N LEU A 342 14.06 -12.83 8.87
CA LEU A 342 13.94 -13.88 9.89
C LEU A 342 13.65 -15.26 9.29
N ASN A 343 13.50 -15.37 7.97
CA ASN A 343 13.05 -16.59 7.29
C ASN A 343 11.71 -17.12 7.84
N ASP A 344 10.80 -16.20 8.19
CA ASP A 344 9.46 -16.48 8.74
C ASP A 344 8.49 -16.93 7.65
N LYS A 345 8.67 -18.17 7.18
CA LYS A 345 7.82 -18.74 6.10
C LYS A 345 6.35 -18.88 6.49
N ASN A 346 6.09 -19.09 7.78
CA ASN A 346 4.73 -19.23 8.31
C ASN A 346 4.05 -17.89 8.59
N LYS A 347 4.81 -16.77 8.57
CA LYS A 347 4.31 -15.42 8.86
C LYS A 347 3.69 -15.31 10.25
N GLU A 348 4.36 -15.91 11.24
CA GLU A 348 3.94 -15.99 12.64
C GLU A 348 4.78 -15.09 13.55
N LEU A 349 6.08 -14.90 13.19
CA LEU A 349 7.03 -14.20 14.03
C LEU A 349 6.87 -12.67 13.98
N VAL A 350 6.44 -12.13 12.83
CA VAL A 350 6.26 -10.67 12.67
C VAL A 350 4.83 -10.35 12.31
N VAL A 351 4.17 -9.51 13.14
CA VAL A 351 2.73 -9.21 13.06
C VAL A 351 2.48 -7.73 12.81
N PRO A 352 1.70 -7.35 11.77
CA PRO A 352 1.24 -5.99 11.60
C PRO A 352 -0.03 -5.70 12.40
N ILE A 353 -0.09 -4.52 13.03
CA ILE A 353 -1.29 -3.95 13.65
C ILE A 353 -1.45 -2.53 13.13
N LEU A 354 -2.59 -2.25 12.48
CA LEU A 354 -2.91 -0.94 11.94
C LEU A 354 -4.07 -0.31 12.70
N ILE A 355 -3.89 0.93 13.15
CA ILE A 355 -4.88 1.67 13.96
C ILE A 355 -5.37 2.87 13.16
N HIS A 356 -6.63 2.85 12.78
CA HIS A 356 -7.28 3.76 11.85
C HIS A 356 -8.28 4.70 12.52
N GLY A 357 -8.62 5.79 11.82
CA GLY A 357 -9.86 6.52 12.10
C GLY A 357 -11.01 5.97 11.22
N ASP A 358 -12.24 6.07 11.70
CA ASP A 358 -13.43 5.59 10.99
C ASP A 358 -13.64 6.28 9.63
N ALA A 359 -13.51 7.60 9.58
CA ALA A 359 -13.70 8.37 8.35
C ALA A 359 -12.59 8.12 7.31
N SER A 360 -11.35 7.97 7.75
CA SER A 360 -10.22 7.71 6.84
C SER A 360 -10.22 6.28 6.33
N PHE A 361 -10.53 5.30 7.18
CA PHE A 361 -10.62 3.90 6.78
C PHE A 361 -11.65 3.66 5.67
N SER A 362 -12.81 4.31 5.77
CA SER A 362 -13.85 4.20 4.73
C SER A 362 -13.59 5.06 3.49
N GLY A 363 -12.82 6.15 3.59
CA GLY A 363 -12.72 7.18 2.55
C GLY A 363 -11.42 7.21 1.76
N GLN A 364 -10.31 6.71 2.31
CA GLN A 364 -8.99 6.74 1.63
C GLN A 364 -8.80 5.53 0.72
N GLY A 365 -8.52 5.76 -0.57
CA GLY A 365 -8.34 4.69 -1.56
C GLY A 365 -7.21 3.72 -1.25
N VAL A 366 -6.14 4.21 -0.61
CA VAL A 366 -4.98 3.39 -0.20
C VAL A 366 -5.36 2.25 0.76
N VAL A 367 -6.45 2.40 1.53
CA VAL A 367 -6.98 1.32 2.39
C VAL A 367 -7.46 0.15 1.54
N MET A 368 -8.24 0.42 0.46
CA MET A 368 -8.70 -0.63 -0.44
C MET A 368 -7.54 -1.31 -1.16
N GLU A 369 -6.55 -0.55 -1.61
CA GLU A 369 -5.35 -1.10 -2.24
C GLU A 369 -4.58 -2.00 -1.26
N THR A 370 -4.43 -1.56 -0.01
CA THR A 370 -3.74 -2.32 1.06
C THR A 370 -4.48 -3.62 1.39
N LEU A 371 -5.81 -3.58 1.50
CA LEU A 371 -6.62 -4.78 1.71
C LEU A 371 -6.46 -5.78 0.56
N GLN A 372 -6.43 -5.32 -0.70
CA GLN A 372 -6.20 -6.19 -1.87
C GLN A 372 -4.81 -6.85 -1.88
N MET A 373 -3.82 -6.28 -1.20
CA MET A 373 -2.49 -6.90 -1.04
C MET A 373 -2.49 -8.11 -0.11
N SER A 374 -3.43 -8.19 0.84
CA SER A 374 -3.37 -9.03 2.04
C SER A 374 -3.12 -10.52 1.80
N GLN A 375 -3.66 -11.08 0.71
CA GLN A 375 -3.52 -12.49 0.35
C GLN A 375 -2.73 -12.73 -0.94
N THR A 376 -2.15 -11.68 -1.53
CA THR A 376 -1.36 -11.82 -2.75
C THR A 376 0.05 -12.34 -2.46
N ARG A 377 0.61 -13.09 -3.40
CA ARG A 377 1.90 -13.78 -3.24
C ARG A 377 3.05 -12.85 -2.90
N GLY A 378 3.12 -11.70 -3.55
CA GLY A 378 4.23 -10.74 -3.39
C GLY A 378 4.14 -9.90 -2.11
N TYR A 379 2.94 -9.73 -1.54
CA TYR A 379 2.66 -8.71 -0.52
C TYR A 379 2.05 -9.27 0.77
N GLY A 380 1.42 -10.44 0.74
CA GLY A 380 0.77 -11.02 1.91
C GLY A 380 1.74 -11.21 3.09
N VAL A 381 1.31 -10.81 4.29
CA VAL A 381 2.09 -10.83 5.53
C VAL A 381 1.53 -11.79 6.60
N GLY A 382 0.56 -12.64 6.22
CA GLY A 382 -0.08 -13.59 7.14
C GLY A 382 -1.18 -12.97 7.99
N GLY A 383 -1.87 -11.97 7.46
CA GLY A 383 -2.99 -11.26 8.08
C GLY A 383 -2.57 -10.07 8.91
N THR A 384 -3.36 -9.01 8.81
CA THR A 384 -3.25 -7.75 9.54
C THR A 384 -4.39 -7.66 10.56
N ILE A 385 -4.10 -7.17 11.76
CA ILE A 385 -5.13 -6.80 12.73
C ILE A 385 -5.39 -5.29 12.56
N HIS A 386 -6.57 -4.95 12.04
CA HIS A 386 -7.02 -3.58 11.87
C HIS A 386 -7.84 -3.15 13.08
N VAL A 387 -7.51 -2.02 13.68
CA VAL A 387 -8.24 -1.44 14.82
C VAL A 387 -8.79 -0.08 14.41
N ILE A 388 -10.09 0.06 14.35
CA ILE A 388 -10.74 1.32 14.00
C ILE A 388 -11.11 2.07 15.28
N VAL A 389 -10.53 3.24 15.52
CA VAL A 389 -10.96 4.16 16.59
C VAL A 389 -12.15 4.95 16.08
N ASN A 390 -13.33 4.32 16.19
CA ASN A 390 -14.57 4.83 15.64
C ASN A 390 -15.22 5.81 16.61
N ASN A 391 -14.81 7.06 16.54
CA ASN A 391 -15.39 8.13 17.38
C ASN A 391 -16.63 8.80 16.73
N GLN A 392 -17.14 8.25 15.65
CA GLN A 392 -18.40 8.63 14.98
C GLN A 392 -18.40 10.05 14.41
N ILE A 393 -17.22 10.64 14.19
CA ILE A 393 -17.06 11.96 13.63
C ILE A 393 -15.73 12.10 12.89
N GLY A 394 -15.77 12.47 11.60
CA GLY A 394 -14.60 12.80 10.78
C GLY A 394 -14.37 14.31 10.76
N PHE A 395 -13.37 14.82 11.47
CA PHE A 395 -13.11 16.26 11.67
C PHE A 395 -14.33 16.99 12.23
N THR A 396 -15.22 17.54 11.40
CA THR A 396 -16.51 18.18 11.78
C THR A 396 -17.72 17.47 11.15
N THR A 397 -17.53 16.40 10.38
CA THR A 397 -18.60 15.66 9.72
C THR A 397 -19.07 14.52 10.62
N SER A 398 -20.29 14.63 11.16
CA SER A 398 -20.93 13.63 12.02
C SER A 398 -22.21 13.05 11.41
N ASN A 399 -22.75 13.66 10.35
CA ASN A 399 -23.90 13.14 9.65
C ASN A 399 -23.52 11.94 8.77
N GLU A 400 -24.22 10.81 8.95
CA GLU A 400 -23.95 9.60 8.16
C GLU A 400 -24.16 9.82 6.66
N GLU A 401 -25.14 10.61 6.25
CA GLU A 401 -25.45 10.93 4.84
C GLU A 401 -24.33 11.69 4.13
N ASP A 402 -23.53 12.46 4.89
CA ASP A 402 -22.41 13.24 4.36
C ASP A 402 -21.08 12.47 4.45
N SER A 403 -21.02 11.39 5.25
CA SER A 403 -19.75 10.72 5.57
C SER A 403 -19.47 9.48 4.71
N ARG A 404 -20.50 8.69 4.38
CA ARG A 404 -20.35 7.45 3.61
C ARG A 404 -21.70 6.89 3.13
N SER A 405 -21.63 6.03 2.12
CA SER A 405 -22.81 5.32 1.57
C SER A 405 -23.15 4.02 2.32
N THR A 406 -22.26 3.54 3.17
CA THR A 406 -22.36 2.24 3.85
C THR A 406 -22.85 2.39 5.29
N GLN A 407 -23.36 1.32 5.89
CA GLN A 407 -23.83 1.31 7.27
C GLN A 407 -22.67 1.52 8.27
N TYR A 408 -21.57 0.81 8.05
CA TYR A 408 -20.36 0.92 8.88
C TYR A 408 -19.19 1.46 8.05
N ALA A 409 -18.27 2.14 8.72
CA ALA A 409 -17.01 2.57 8.13
C ALA A 409 -16.15 1.37 7.70
N THR A 410 -16.36 0.23 8.32
CA THR A 410 -15.64 -1.03 8.11
C THR A 410 -16.14 -1.87 6.93
N ASP A 411 -17.23 -1.48 6.28
CA ASP A 411 -17.82 -2.25 5.17
C ASP A 411 -16.85 -2.46 3.99
N VAL A 412 -15.86 -1.58 3.84
CA VAL A 412 -14.77 -1.72 2.84
C VAL A 412 -13.97 -3.03 3.01
N ALA A 413 -13.83 -3.54 4.24
CA ALA A 413 -13.09 -4.77 4.52
C ALA A 413 -13.82 -6.04 4.05
N LYS A 414 -15.13 -5.95 3.78
CA LYS A 414 -15.92 -7.08 3.28
C LYS A 414 -15.51 -7.52 1.88
N MET A 415 -14.86 -6.64 1.08
CA MET A 415 -14.39 -7.01 -0.25
C MET A 415 -13.30 -8.09 -0.24
N VAL A 416 -12.58 -8.26 0.87
CA VAL A 416 -11.58 -9.32 1.09
C VAL A 416 -12.06 -10.38 2.09
N GLU A 417 -13.36 -10.36 2.40
CA GLU A 417 -13.99 -11.27 3.36
C GLU A 417 -13.35 -11.24 4.76
N ALA A 418 -12.79 -10.11 5.19
CA ALA A 418 -12.25 -9.96 6.53
C ALA A 418 -13.39 -9.89 7.56
N PRO A 419 -13.40 -10.71 8.63
CA PRO A 419 -14.41 -10.60 9.67
C PRO A 419 -14.29 -9.30 10.43
N ILE A 420 -15.44 -8.78 10.91
CA ILE A 420 -15.53 -7.48 11.59
C ILE A 420 -16.14 -7.68 12.98
N LEU A 421 -15.44 -7.19 13.99
CA LEU A 421 -15.85 -7.20 15.39
C LEU A 421 -16.15 -5.76 15.83
N HIS A 422 -17.43 -5.40 15.91
CA HIS A 422 -17.87 -4.10 16.45
C HIS A 422 -17.99 -4.18 17.96
N VAL A 423 -17.30 -3.34 18.71
CA VAL A 423 -17.31 -3.40 20.17
C VAL A 423 -17.54 -2.02 20.78
N ASN A 424 -18.44 -1.97 21.79
CA ASN A 424 -18.68 -0.76 22.57
C ASN A 424 -17.47 -0.45 23.46
N GLY A 425 -16.88 0.73 23.29
CA GLY A 425 -15.71 1.18 24.05
C GLY A 425 -15.96 1.36 25.55
N ASP A 426 -17.22 1.48 25.98
CA ASP A 426 -17.58 1.54 27.41
C ASP A 426 -17.63 0.16 28.10
N ASP A 427 -17.45 -0.93 27.33
CA ASP A 427 -17.31 -2.29 27.87
C ASP A 427 -15.85 -2.80 27.68
N PRO A 428 -14.91 -2.44 28.56
CA PRO A 428 -13.51 -2.75 28.38
C PRO A 428 -13.19 -4.26 28.49
N GLU A 429 -14.03 -5.07 29.16
CA GLU A 429 -13.86 -6.51 29.19
C GLU A 429 -14.17 -7.12 27.82
N MET A 430 -15.25 -6.68 27.19
CA MET A 430 -15.59 -7.12 25.83
C MET A 430 -14.55 -6.64 24.79
N VAL A 431 -13.99 -5.44 24.97
CA VAL A 431 -12.89 -4.92 24.15
C VAL A 431 -11.65 -5.83 24.21
N VAL A 432 -11.25 -6.24 25.42
CA VAL A 432 -10.11 -7.17 25.63
C VAL A 432 -10.40 -8.56 25.05
N PHE A 433 -11.64 -9.05 25.19
CA PHE A 433 -12.07 -10.31 24.56
C PHE A 433 -12.00 -10.24 23.03
N ALA A 434 -12.49 -9.16 22.43
CA ALA A 434 -12.42 -8.96 20.97
C ALA A 434 -10.97 -8.93 20.48
N ALA A 435 -10.04 -8.30 21.22
CA ALA A 435 -8.62 -8.31 20.91
C ALA A 435 -8.03 -9.73 20.92
N LYS A 436 -8.39 -10.55 21.92
CA LYS A 436 -7.96 -11.96 21.99
C LYS A 436 -8.50 -12.76 20.80
N LEU A 437 -9.79 -12.61 20.49
CA LEU A 437 -10.44 -13.29 19.35
C LEU A 437 -9.78 -12.92 18.02
N ALA A 438 -9.39 -11.66 17.83
CA ALA A 438 -8.71 -11.18 16.64
C ALA A 438 -7.32 -11.83 16.49
N CYS A 439 -6.54 -11.92 17.57
CA CYS A 439 -5.25 -12.62 17.54
C CYS A 439 -5.43 -14.10 17.18
N GLU A 440 -6.37 -14.79 17.83
CA GLU A 440 -6.66 -16.20 17.54
C GLU A 440 -7.04 -16.43 16.08
N TYR A 441 -7.91 -15.58 15.51
CA TYR A 441 -8.31 -15.67 14.12
C TYR A 441 -7.12 -15.48 13.17
N ARG A 442 -6.35 -14.40 13.36
CA ARG A 442 -5.16 -14.10 12.53
C ARG A 442 -4.17 -15.27 12.52
N TYR A 443 -3.89 -15.86 13.68
CA TYR A 443 -2.95 -16.98 13.78
C TYR A 443 -3.48 -18.27 13.17
N ASN A 444 -4.80 -18.54 13.29
CA ASN A 444 -5.41 -19.73 12.71
C ASN A 444 -5.55 -19.65 11.17
N PHE A 445 -5.92 -18.51 10.64
CA PHE A 445 -6.29 -18.40 9.22
C PHE A 445 -5.32 -17.55 8.37
N LYS A 446 -4.37 -16.85 8.98
CA LYS A 446 -3.40 -15.99 8.28
C LYS A 446 -4.08 -14.94 7.38
N LYS A 447 -5.23 -14.42 7.82
CA LYS A 447 -6.05 -13.42 7.14
C LYS A 447 -6.26 -12.19 8.00
N ASP A 448 -6.67 -11.11 7.36
CA ASP A 448 -7.00 -9.84 8.01
C ASP A 448 -8.27 -9.98 8.86
N ILE A 449 -8.33 -9.21 9.95
CA ILE A 449 -9.49 -9.07 10.83
C ILE A 449 -9.61 -7.61 11.27
N VAL A 450 -10.85 -7.14 11.41
CA VAL A 450 -11.15 -5.75 11.77
C VAL A 450 -11.80 -5.70 13.15
N LEU A 451 -11.25 -4.86 14.02
CA LEU A 451 -11.79 -4.48 15.31
C LEU A 451 -12.32 -3.05 15.24
N ASP A 452 -13.64 -2.85 15.26
CA ASP A 452 -14.28 -1.55 15.22
C ASP A 452 -14.65 -1.11 16.64
N LEU A 453 -13.77 -0.31 17.25
CA LEU A 453 -13.94 0.22 18.60
C LEU A 453 -14.88 1.44 18.56
N PHE A 454 -16.18 1.24 18.80
CA PHE A 454 -17.15 2.32 18.94
C PHE A 454 -16.89 3.14 20.20
N CYS A 455 -16.57 4.39 20.02
CA CYS A 455 -16.22 5.31 21.08
C CYS A 455 -16.73 6.72 20.75
N TYR A 456 -16.24 7.73 21.45
CA TYR A 456 -16.54 9.13 21.17
C TYR A 456 -15.29 9.99 21.36
N ARG A 457 -15.32 11.19 20.83
CA ARG A 457 -14.24 12.18 20.94
C ARG A 457 -14.66 13.25 21.93
N ARG A 458 -14.09 13.25 23.14
CA ARG A 458 -14.51 14.17 24.22
C ARG A 458 -14.13 15.63 23.95
N ARG A 459 -13.05 15.89 23.23
CA ARG A 459 -12.60 17.24 22.86
C ARG A 459 -12.85 17.49 21.38
N GLY A 460 -12.53 18.69 20.85
CA GLY A 460 -12.58 18.96 19.42
C GLY A 460 -11.66 18.09 18.57
N HIS A 461 -11.50 18.40 17.29
CA HIS A 461 -10.57 17.69 16.45
C HIS A 461 -9.15 17.74 17.04
N ASN A 462 -8.77 18.88 17.59
CA ASN A 462 -7.62 19.07 18.47
C ASN A 462 -8.01 19.88 19.70
N GLU A 463 -7.08 20.12 20.60
CA GLU A 463 -7.34 20.75 21.90
C GLU A 463 -7.63 22.26 21.83
N ALA A 464 -7.42 22.88 20.69
CA ALA A 464 -7.75 24.31 20.45
C ALA A 464 -9.12 24.48 19.75
N ASP A 465 -9.77 23.37 19.36
CA ASP A 465 -11.05 23.36 18.64
C ASP A 465 -12.24 23.29 19.61
N GLU A 466 -13.30 24.11 19.40
CA GLU A 466 -14.54 24.09 20.16
C GLU A 466 -15.64 23.34 19.39
N PRO A 467 -15.84 22.06 19.69
CA PRO A 467 -16.68 21.19 18.89
C PRO A 467 -18.19 21.43 19.05
N SER A 468 -18.63 22.08 20.13
CA SER A 468 -20.04 22.38 20.34
C SER A 468 -20.60 23.36 19.32
N SER A 469 -19.75 24.13 18.67
CA SER A 469 -20.14 25.06 17.58
C SER A 469 -20.67 24.34 16.32
N THR A 470 -20.25 23.09 16.10
CA THR A 470 -20.66 22.28 14.94
C THR A 470 -21.54 21.07 15.31
N GLN A 471 -21.33 20.46 16.48
CA GLN A 471 -22.09 19.28 16.96
C GLN A 471 -22.67 19.50 18.36
N PRO A 472 -23.61 20.46 18.56
CA PRO A 472 -24.10 20.83 19.89
C PRO A 472 -24.78 19.67 20.61
N ILE A 473 -25.59 18.86 19.94
CA ILE A 473 -26.34 17.73 20.57
C ILE A 473 -25.38 16.63 21.01
N MET A 474 -24.41 16.24 20.13
CA MET A 474 -23.41 15.23 20.45
C MET A 474 -22.58 15.65 21.67
N TYR A 475 -22.08 16.89 21.70
CA TYR A 475 -21.23 17.37 22.79
C TYR A 475 -21.97 17.69 24.06
N GLN A 476 -23.27 17.99 24.00
CA GLN A 476 -24.12 18.03 25.20
C GLN A 476 -24.22 16.64 25.86
N LYS A 477 -24.34 15.57 25.09
CA LYS A 477 -24.31 14.20 25.63
C LYS A 477 -22.92 13.84 26.15
N ILE A 478 -21.85 14.09 25.37
CA ILE A 478 -20.47 13.80 25.75
C ILE A 478 -20.08 14.48 27.08
N SER A 479 -20.48 15.74 27.29
CA SER A 479 -20.16 16.49 28.51
C SER A 479 -20.76 15.87 29.76
N ASN A 480 -21.92 15.23 29.66
CA ASN A 480 -22.62 14.56 30.75
C ASN A 480 -22.28 13.06 30.88
N HIS A 481 -21.54 12.49 29.89
CA HIS A 481 -21.19 11.07 29.89
C HIS A 481 -19.97 10.83 30.79
N PRO A 482 -20.02 9.91 31.77
CA PRO A 482 -18.83 9.53 32.54
C PRO A 482 -17.72 8.95 31.66
N SER A 483 -16.46 8.98 32.08
CA SER A 483 -15.39 8.27 31.37
C SER A 483 -15.55 6.75 31.54
N VAL A 484 -15.08 5.98 30.59
CA VAL A 484 -15.09 4.51 30.64
C VAL A 484 -14.41 3.98 31.91
N LYS A 485 -13.31 4.62 32.32
CA LYS A 485 -12.64 4.31 33.59
C LYS A 485 -13.58 4.49 34.78
N THR A 486 -14.37 5.56 34.84
CA THR A 486 -15.34 5.81 35.91
C THR A 486 -16.45 4.75 35.92
N LEU A 487 -17.03 4.47 34.73
CA LEU A 487 -18.07 3.44 34.58
C LEU A 487 -17.59 2.07 35.07
N TYR A 488 -16.40 1.67 34.60
CA TYR A 488 -15.84 0.37 34.96
C TYR A 488 -15.42 0.28 36.43
N GLN A 489 -14.84 1.33 36.97
CA GLN A 489 -14.51 1.43 38.39
C GLN A 489 -15.75 1.23 39.28
N GLU A 490 -16.87 1.91 38.98
CA GLU A 490 -18.13 1.77 39.72
C GLU A 490 -18.68 0.35 39.62
N GLN A 491 -18.61 -0.27 38.44
CA GLN A 491 -19.00 -1.66 38.24
C GLN A 491 -18.19 -2.62 39.12
N LEU A 492 -16.85 -2.49 39.14
CA LEU A 492 -15.98 -3.35 39.95
C LEU A 492 -16.13 -3.15 41.46
N ILE A 493 -16.36 -1.91 41.90
CA ILE A 493 -16.67 -1.62 43.33
C ILE A 493 -18.00 -2.28 43.73
N LYS A 494 -19.04 -2.17 42.89
CA LYS A 494 -20.33 -2.80 43.12
C LYS A 494 -20.24 -4.33 43.14
N ALA A 495 -19.37 -4.92 42.30
CA ALA A 495 -19.10 -6.35 42.26
C ALA A 495 -18.19 -6.82 43.42
N GLY A 496 -17.64 -5.94 44.22
CA GLY A 496 -16.73 -6.27 45.34
C GLY A 496 -15.31 -6.70 44.86
N VAL A 497 -14.95 -6.40 43.63
CA VAL A 497 -13.64 -6.73 43.07
C VAL A 497 -12.57 -5.75 43.55
N THR A 498 -12.91 -4.48 43.75
CA THR A 498 -11.99 -3.44 44.20
C THR A 498 -12.71 -2.47 45.16
N THR A 499 -11.96 -1.58 45.78
CA THR A 499 -12.46 -0.53 46.64
C THR A 499 -12.10 0.87 46.10
N LYS A 500 -12.85 1.89 46.54
CA LYS A 500 -12.51 3.27 46.14
C LYS A 500 -11.09 3.67 46.56
N SER A 501 -10.66 3.25 47.75
CA SER A 501 -9.32 3.53 48.27
C SER A 501 -8.22 2.92 47.39
N GLU A 502 -8.41 1.68 46.93
CA GLU A 502 -7.46 1.03 46.00
C GLU A 502 -7.38 1.78 44.65
N CYS A 503 -8.53 2.25 44.13
CA CYS A 503 -8.57 3.02 42.89
C CYS A 503 -7.84 4.37 43.04
N ASP A 504 -8.07 5.09 44.13
CA ASP A 504 -7.41 6.37 44.42
C ASP A 504 -5.90 6.20 44.61
N GLU A 505 -5.43 5.06 45.14
CA GLU A 505 -4.02 4.72 45.24
C GLU A 505 -3.37 4.46 43.86
N ILE A 506 -4.06 3.76 42.96
CA ILE A 506 -3.60 3.54 41.56
C ILE A 506 -3.39 4.87 40.87
N GLU A 507 -4.38 5.80 40.97
CA GLU A 507 -4.27 7.12 40.34
C GLU A 507 -3.12 7.95 40.91
N LYS A 508 -3.01 7.98 42.25
CA LYS A 508 -1.96 8.73 42.95
C LYS A 508 -0.55 8.19 42.58
N LYS A 509 -0.41 6.89 42.57
CA LYS A 509 0.86 6.23 42.14
C LYS A 509 1.21 6.58 40.70
N TYR A 510 0.27 6.45 39.78
CA TYR A 510 0.47 6.82 38.39
C TYR A 510 0.92 8.27 38.23
N ARG A 511 0.18 9.19 38.86
CA ARG A 511 0.49 10.62 38.82
C ARG A 511 1.87 10.94 39.38
N SER A 512 2.25 10.35 40.51
CA SER A 512 3.55 10.57 41.11
C SER A 512 4.71 10.03 40.24
N THR A 513 4.49 8.91 39.50
CA THR A 513 5.48 8.35 38.60
C THR A 513 5.69 9.23 37.39
N ILE A 514 4.61 9.71 36.77
CA ILE A 514 4.70 10.57 35.58
C ILE A 514 5.27 11.96 35.91
N GLU A 515 4.98 12.53 37.11
CA GLU A 515 5.55 13.78 37.57
C GLU A 515 7.07 13.72 37.75
N LYS A 516 7.61 12.53 38.08
CA LYS A 516 9.07 12.29 38.15
C LYS A 516 9.70 12.10 36.77
N GLY A 517 8.91 11.90 35.71
CA GLY A 517 9.38 11.57 34.38
C GLY A 517 9.81 10.12 34.19
N ASP A 518 9.45 9.25 35.14
CA ASP A 518 9.75 7.82 35.08
C ASP A 518 8.80 7.08 34.12
N SER A 519 9.25 6.00 33.48
CA SER A 519 8.41 5.17 32.62
C SER A 519 7.22 4.60 33.38
N VAL A 520 6.05 4.67 32.76
CA VAL A 520 4.78 4.17 33.30
C VAL A 520 4.25 2.94 32.55
N ALA A 521 4.93 2.52 31.48
CA ALA A 521 4.55 1.34 30.73
C ALA A 521 4.74 0.08 31.59
N HIS A 522 3.78 -0.85 31.45
CA HIS A 522 3.87 -2.16 32.07
C HIS A 522 4.65 -3.12 31.18
N ASN A 523 5.32 -4.07 31.78
CA ASN A 523 6.01 -5.15 31.08
C ASN A 523 7.15 -4.70 30.14
N LEU A 524 7.71 -3.50 30.33
CA LEU A 524 8.87 -3.04 29.57
C LEU A 524 10.10 -3.89 29.98
N ALA A 525 10.84 -4.40 29.00
CA ALA A 525 12.09 -5.12 29.25
C ALA A 525 13.17 -4.15 29.76
N THR A 526 13.76 -4.47 30.91
CA THR A 526 14.82 -3.63 31.51
C THR A 526 16.19 -3.82 30.87
N GLN A 527 16.41 -4.99 30.24
CA GLN A 527 17.58 -5.32 29.45
C GLN A 527 17.08 -5.91 28.12
N PRO A 528 16.80 -5.05 27.12
CA PRO A 528 16.19 -5.50 25.89
C PRO A 528 17.17 -6.38 25.09
N ASN A 529 16.65 -7.41 24.44
CA ASN A 529 17.40 -8.25 23.53
C ASN A 529 17.67 -7.52 22.22
N GLU A 530 18.89 -7.02 22.06
CA GLU A 530 19.31 -6.24 20.86
C GLU A 530 19.36 -7.07 19.58
N SER A 531 19.43 -8.40 19.65
CA SER A 531 19.41 -9.25 18.46
C SER A 531 18.06 -9.24 17.70
N MET A 532 17.01 -8.69 18.32
CA MET A 532 15.68 -8.59 17.70
C MET A 532 15.56 -7.49 16.64
N TRP A 533 16.48 -6.53 16.60
CA TRP A 533 16.48 -5.48 15.59
C TRP A 533 17.68 -5.56 14.65
N PHE A 534 17.63 -4.83 13.56
CA PHE A 534 18.70 -4.76 12.58
C PHE A 534 19.73 -3.69 12.97
N ASP A 535 21.01 -4.00 12.86
CA ASP A 535 22.09 -3.02 13.05
C ASP A 535 22.24 -2.09 11.83
N TRP A 536 21.86 -0.83 12.00
CA TRP A 536 21.96 0.20 10.99
C TRP A 536 23.31 0.95 10.99
N THR A 537 24.15 0.74 12.00
CA THR A 537 25.43 1.46 12.18
C THR A 537 26.29 1.49 10.90
N PRO A 538 26.39 0.41 10.09
CA PRO A 538 27.18 0.43 8.86
C PRO A 538 26.67 1.39 7.77
N TYR A 539 25.41 1.85 7.86
CA TYR A 539 24.72 2.64 6.84
C TYR A 539 24.46 4.09 7.24
N ILE A 540 24.66 4.44 8.52
CA ILE A 540 24.41 5.77 9.05
C ILE A 540 25.61 6.68 8.70
N ASN A 541 25.33 7.94 8.35
CA ASN A 541 26.32 8.97 8.02
C ASN A 541 27.28 8.61 6.87
N GLN A 542 26.83 7.81 5.91
CA GLN A 542 27.60 7.47 4.73
C GLN A 542 27.45 8.55 3.64
N SER A 543 28.57 8.96 3.00
CA SER A 543 28.57 9.88 1.86
C SER A 543 28.52 9.12 0.54
N GLY A 544 28.13 9.82 -0.54
CA GLY A 544 28.17 9.29 -1.91
C GLY A 544 29.55 9.37 -2.58
N ASP A 545 30.55 9.96 -1.91
CA ASP A 545 31.88 10.26 -2.48
C ASP A 545 32.85 9.06 -2.45
N GLU A 546 32.44 7.92 -1.87
CA GLU A 546 33.28 6.72 -1.83
C GLU A 546 33.45 6.15 -3.25
N GLU A 547 34.71 6.03 -3.70
CA GLU A 547 35.01 5.31 -4.94
C GLU A 547 34.78 3.80 -4.73
N ILE A 548 33.77 3.27 -5.40
CA ILE A 548 33.39 1.86 -5.30
C ILE A 548 33.58 1.20 -6.65
N GLU A 549 34.31 0.08 -6.66
CA GLU A 549 34.49 -0.74 -7.83
C GLU A 549 33.17 -1.50 -8.12
N SER A 550 32.54 -1.13 -9.21
CA SER A 550 31.32 -1.80 -9.71
C SER A 550 31.58 -2.80 -10.82
N ALA A 551 32.82 -2.94 -11.24
CA ALA A 551 33.29 -3.97 -12.16
C ALA A 551 33.14 -5.38 -11.56
N PHE A 552 33.26 -6.42 -12.41
CA PHE A 552 33.11 -7.81 -11.97
C PHE A 552 34.00 -8.73 -12.79
N ASN A 553 34.59 -9.75 -12.13
CA ASN A 553 35.50 -10.70 -12.79
C ASN A 553 34.88 -11.31 -14.04
N LYS A 554 35.57 -11.20 -15.19
CA LYS A 554 35.07 -11.58 -16.51
C LYS A 554 34.79 -13.09 -16.66
N ASP A 555 35.64 -13.96 -16.10
CA ASP A 555 35.43 -15.41 -16.20
C ASP A 555 34.18 -15.82 -15.41
N ARG A 556 34.04 -15.32 -14.19
CA ARG A 556 32.86 -15.57 -13.37
C ARG A 556 31.59 -14.95 -13.98
N PHE A 557 31.69 -13.77 -14.57
CA PHE A 557 30.61 -13.14 -15.30
C PHE A 557 30.06 -14.03 -16.42
N ASN A 558 30.93 -14.65 -17.21
CA ASN A 558 30.53 -15.57 -18.29
C ASN A 558 29.86 -16.84 -17.75
N GLU A 559 30.38 -17.42 -16.64
CA GLU A 559 29.73 -18.55 -15.99
C GLU A 559 28.31 -18.21 -15.53
N LEU A 560 28.12 -17.05 -14.91
CA LEU A 560 26.81 -16.57 -14.45
C LEU A 560 25.85 -16.32 -15.61
N ALA A 561 26.34 -15.80 -16.73
CA ALA A 561 25.55 -15.60 -17.96
C ALA A 561 25.03 -16.93 -18.52
N GLN A 562 25.88 -17.99 -18.51
CA GLN A 562 25.45 -19.33 -18.93
C GLN A 562 24.29 -19.85 -18.06
N ILE A 563 24.30 -19.59 -16.75
CA ILE A 563 23.20 -19.98 -15.83
C ILE A 563 21.97 -19.08 -16.10
N ALA A 564 22.16 -17.78 -16.13
CA ALA A 564 21.06 -16.79 -16.24
C ALA A 564 20.25 -16.90 -17.55
N PHE A 565 20.89 -17.35 -18.64
CA PHE A 565 20.27 -17.41 -19.96
C PHE A 565 20.12 -18.83 -20.53
N THR A 566 20.29 -19.85 -19.70
CA THR A 566 19.94 -21.22 -20.05
C THR A 566 18.61 -21.59 -19.41
N PRO A 567 17.56 -21.87 -20.19
CA PRO A 567 16.29 -22.30 -19.64
C PRO A 567 16.41 -23.66 -18.95
N PRO A 568 15.57 -23.95 -17.93
CA PRO A 568 15.59 -25.26 -17.28
C PRO A 568 15.36 -26.42 -18.28
N LYS A 569 15.96 -27.55 -18.00
CA LYS A 569 15.83 -28.73 -18.86
C LYS A 569 14.37 -29.14 -19.07
N GLY A 570 13.99 -29.31 -20.33
CA GLY A 570 12.61 -29.66 -20.73
C GLY A 570 11.66 -28.48 -20.87
N PHE A 571 12.13 -27.22 -20.79
CA PHE A 571 11.33 -26.07 -21.11
C PHE A 571 11.34 -25.80 -22.62
N VAL A 572 10.15 -25.68 -23.20
CA VAL A 572 9.95 -25.22 -24.58
C VAL A 572 9.61 -23.74 -24.52
N LEU A 573 10.51 -22.88 -24.97
CA LEU A 573 10.30 -21.45 -24.98
C LEU A 573 9.51 -20.99 -26.22
N GLN A 574 8.82 -19.85 -26.11
CA GLN A 574 8.27 -19.17 -27.26
C GLN A 574 9.43 -18.69 -28.15
N ARG A 575 9.29 -18.84 -29.45
CA ARG A 575 10.36 -18.65 -30.45
C ARG A 575 11.14 -17.32 -30.33
N GLN A 576 10.46 -16.22 -29.98
CA GLN A 576 11.15 -14.93 -29.83
C GLN A 576 11.96 -14.90 -28.53
N VAL A 577 11.45 -15.51 -27.46
CA VAL A 577 12.15 -15.61 -26.17
C VAL A 577 13.36 -16.53 -26.30
N GLU A 578 13.21 -17.65 -27.00
CA GLU A 578 14.32 -18.57 -27.33
C GLU A 578 15.45 -17.84 -28.07
N LYS A 579 15.08 -17.04 -29.06
CA LYS A 579 16.08 -16.22 -29.80
C LYS A 579 16.75 -15.18 -28.85
N ILE A 580 16.00 -14.49 -28.01
CA ILE A 580 16.56 -13.52 -27.05
C ILE A 580 17.58 -14.21 -26.13
N PHE A 581 17.27 -15.40 -25.62
CA PHE A 581 18.19 -16.16 -24.78
C PHE A 581 19.45 -16.61 -25.53
N ALA A 582 19.30 -17.09 -26.77
CA ALA A 582 20.44 -17.44 -27.63
C ALA A 582 21.33 -16.21 -27.95
N ASP A 583 20.70 -15.07 -28.29
CA ASP A 583 21.45 -13.82 -28.55
C ASP A 583 22.20 -13.36 -27.27
N ARG A 584 21.63 -13.55 -26.09
CA ARG A 584 22.29 -13.21 -24.80
C ARG A 584 23.50 -14.10 -24.49
N LEU A 585 23.48 -15.36 -24.85
CA LEU A 585 24.65 -16.21 -24.74
C LEU A 585 25.77 -15.74 -25.68
N GLN A 586 25.43 -15.32 -26.92
CA GLN A 586 26.42 -14.72 -27.85
C GLN A 586 26.98 -13.39 -27.34
N MET A 587 26.15 -12.58 -26.61
CA MET A 587 26.63 -11.38 -25.92
C MET A 587 27.63 -11.72 -24.82
N ALA A 588 27.37 -12.78 -24.06
CA ALA A 588 28.27 -13.25 -23.00
C ALA A 588 29.63 -13.68 -23.56
N ASP A 589 29.63 -14.34 -24.72
CA ASP A 589 30.85 -14.79 -25.42
C ASP A 589 31.56 -13.63 -26.13
N GLY A 590 30.97 -12.42 -26.18
CA GLY A 590 31.51 -11.25 -26.88
C GLY A 590 31.37 -11.28 -28.40
N GLU A 591 30.59 -12.22 -28.95
CA GLU A 591 30.34 -12.34 -30.39
C GLU A 591 29.47 -11.19 -30.94
N ILE A 592 28.54 -10.68 -30.12
CA ILE A 592 27.67 -9.53 -30.43
C ILE A 592 27.67 -8.54 -29.29
N PRO A 593 27.43 -7.23 -29.56
CA PRO A 593 27.37 -6.21 -28.51
C PRO A 593 26.24 -6.46 -27.49
N VAL A 594 26.47 -6.06 -26.26
CA VAL A 594 25.55 -6.18 -25.12
C VAL A 594 24.38 -5.21 -25.27
N ASN A 595 23.16 -5.70 -25.12
CA ASN A 595 21.95 -4.88 -25.05
C ASN A 595 21.50 -4.62 -23.62
N TRP A 596 20.50 -3.75 -23.45
CA TRP A 596 19.97 -3.35 -22.16
C TRP A 596 19.45 -4.52 -21.31
N GLY A 597 18.63 -5.38 -21.90
CA GLY A 597 18.04 -6.52 -21.18
C GLY A 597 19.06 -7.54 -20.67
N PHE A 598 20.16 -7.73 -21.42
CA PHE A 598 21.30 -8.53 -20.96
C PHE A 598 22.00 -7.85 -19.78
N ALA A 599 22.37 -6.58 -19.89
CA ALA A 599 23.12 -5.83 -18.88
C ALA A 599 22.34 -5.75 -17.56
N GLU A 600 21.04 -5.51 -17.61
CA GLU A 600 20.17 -5.47 -16.43
C GLU A 600 20.11 -6.84 -15.72
N ASN A 601 19.88 -7.94 -16.45
CA ASN A 601 19.86 -9.28 -15.85
C ASN A 601 21.24 -9.68 -15.30
N MET A 602 22.33 -9.26 -15.93
CA MET A 602 23.68 -9.52 -15.42
C MET A 602 24.02 -8.69 -14.18
N ALA A 603 23.45 -7.48 -14.03
CA ALA A 603 23.55 -6.75 -12.77
C ALA A 603 22.93 -7.56 -11.63
N TYR A 604 21.74 -8.15 -11.85
CA TYR A 604 21.10 -9.03 -10.86
C TYR A 604 21.95 -10.29 -10.60
N ALA A 605 22.41 -10.98 -11.65
CA ALA A 605 23.19 -12.21 -11.54
C ALA A 605 24.47 -12.01 -10.70
N THR A 606 25.21 -10.94 -10.98
CA THR A 606 26.47 -10.63 -10.28
C THR A 606 26.25 -10.18 -8.83
N LEU A 607 25.16 -9.46 -8.54
CA LEU A 607 24.78 -9.08 -7.18
C LEU A 607 24.36 -10.31 -6.35
N LEU A 608 23.59 -11.21 -6.94
CA LEU A 608 23.20 -12.47 -6.30
C LEU A 608 24.42 -13.34 -5.97
N ASP A 609 25.37 -13.47 -6.90
CA ASP A 609 26.61 -14.22 -6.66
C ASP A 609 27.44 -13.64 -5.49
N GLN A 610 27.34 -12.32 -5.28
CA GLN A 610 27.95 -11.63 -4.16
C GLN A 610 27.11 -11.66 -2.86
N GLY A 611 25.96 -12.35 -2.86
CA GLY A 611 25.10 -12.55 -1.68
C GLY A 611 24.09 -11.41 -1.42
N TYR A 612 23.90 -10.48 -2.35
CA TYR A 612 22.88 -9.44 -2.20
C TYR A 612 21.50 -9.97 -2.57
N PRO A 613 20.52 -9.98 -1.64
CA PRO A 613 19.16 -10.34 -1.97
C PRO A 613 18.51 -9.27 -2.84
N ILE A 614 17.64 -9.70 -3.75
CA ILE A 614 16.95 -8.81 -4.68
C ILE A 614 15.44 -8.98 -4.53
N ARG A 615 14.73 -7.84 -4.38
CA ARG A 615 13.28 -7.78 -4.51
C ARG A 615 12.91 -6.77 -5.57
N PHE A 616 12.08 -7.20 -6.52
CA PHE A 616 11.64 -6.36 -7.62
C PHE A 616 10.13 -6.51 -7.84
N SER A 617 9.41 -5.41 -7.80
CA SER A 617 7.96 -5.38 -8.03
C SER A 617 7.56 -4.23 -8.97
N GLY A 618 6.38 -4.36 -9.57
CA GLY A 618 5.80 -3.43 -10.51
C GLY A 618 4.91 -4.13 -11.52
N GLN A 619 4.32 -3.39 -12.44
CA GLN A 619 3.41 -3.93 -13.44
C GLN A 619 4.20 -4.52 -14.63
N ASP A 620 3.88 -5.77 -15.03
CA ASP A 620 4.53 -6.49 -16.15
C ASP A 620 6.06 -6.66 -16.05
N ILE A 621 6.64 -6.59 -14.85
CA ILE A 621 8.09 -6.54 -14.67
C ILE A 621 8.79 -7.87 -14.93
N ARG A 622 8.10 -9.02 -14.78
CA ARG A 622 8.69 -10.35 -15.03
C ARG A 622 9.18 -10.50 -16.47
N ARG A 623 8.46 -9.91 -17.40
CA ARG A 623 8.81 -9.81 -18.83
C ARG A 623 9.51 -8.48 -19.14
N GLY A 624 9.19 -7.42 -18.41
CA GLY A 624 9.37 -6.02 -18.74
C GLY A 624 8.27 -5.50 -19.67
N THR A 625 7.68 -4.33 -19.37
CA THR A 625 6.59 -3.72 -20.17
C THR A 625 6.95 -3.67 -21.67
N PHE A 626 8.21 -3.43 -21.98
CA PHE A 626 8.72 -3.35 -23.37
C PHE A 626 9.31 -4.67 -23.88
N SER A 627 9.04 -5.80 -23.22
CA SER A 627 9.54 -7.15 -23.57
C SER A 627 11.07 -7.21 -23.71
N HIS A 628 11.79 -6.56 -22.81
CA HIS A 628 13.26 -6.48 -22.82
C HIS A 628 13.90 -7.35 -21.74
N ARG A 629 13.22 -7.53 -20.58
CA ARG A 629 13.81 -8.20 -19.41
C ARG A 629 13.76 -9.71 -19.50
N HIS A 630 12.58 -10.30 -19.61
CA HIS A 630 12.37 -11.77 -19.60
C HIS A 630 13.13 -12.47 -18.46
N ALA A 631 13.06 -11.94 -17.23
CA ALA A 631 13.66 -12.57 -16.06
C ALA A 631 12.94 -13.88 -15.67
N VAL A 632 11.66 -13.99 -16.03
CA VAL A 632 10.87 -15.21 -15.89
C VAL A 632 10.43 -15.70 -17.26
N VAL A 633 10.69 -16.97 -17.53
CA VAL A 633 10.30 -17.64 -18.77
C VAL A 633 9.16 -18.63 -18.51
N LEU A 634 8.31 -18.82 -19.52
CA LEU A 634 7.16 -19.72 -19.45
C LEU A 634 7.35 -20.89 -20.41
N ASN A 635 7.13 -22.11 -19.90
CA ASN A 635 7.10 -23.31 -20.72
C ASN A 635 5.82 -23.33 -21.56
N GLN A 636 5.97 -23.47 -22.87
CA GLN A 636 4.83 -23.42 -23.81
C GLN A 636 3.96 -24.68 -23.76
N GLU A 637 4.44 -25.78 -23.16
CA GLU A 637 3.69 -27.04 -23.08
C GLU A 637 2.74 -27.09 -21.88
N ASP A 638 3.16 -26.55 -20.72
CA ASP A 638 2.40 -26.70 -19.47
C ASP A 638 2.17 -25.37 -18.71
N GLY A 639 2.69 -24.25 -19.24
CA GLY A 639 2.52 -22.92 -18.64
C GLY A 639 3.34 -22.67 -17.37
N ARG A 640 4.19 -23.61 -16.92
CA ARG A 640 5.06 -23.38 -15.75
C ARG A 640 6.03 -22.24 -16.00
N GLY A 641 6.20 -21.40 -14.98
CA GLY A 641 7.21 -20.34 -14.98
C GLY A 641 8.51 -20.79 -14.34
N ALA A 642 9.64 -20.33 -14.87
CA ALA A 642 10.95 -20.49 -14.24
C ALA A 642 11.73 -19.18 -14.32
N MET A 643 12.56 -18.95 -13.31
CA MET A 643 13.48 -17.82 -13.21
C MET A 643 14.89 -18.39 -13.03
N PRO A 644 15.72 -18.45 -14.09
CA PRO A 644 17.06 -19.04 -14.00
C PRO A 644 17.95 -18.41 -12.93
N LEU A 645 17.78 -17.11 -12.65
CA LEU A 645 18.51 -16.38 -11.60
C LEU A 645 18.34 -16.98 -10.20
N VAL A 646 17.30 -17.78 -9.94
CA VAL A 646 17.09 -18.50 -8.66
C VAL A 646 18.18 -19.49 -8.38
N GLU A 647 18.77 -20.12 -9.42
CA GLU A 647 19.89 -21.04 -9.24
C GLU A 647 21.12 -20.31 -8.72
N ILE A 648 21.43 -19.12 -9.25
CA ILE A 648 22.54 -18.28 -8.77
C ILE A 648 22.29 -17.87 -7.31
N ALA A 649 21.07 -17.39 -7.01
CA ALA A 649 20.69 -16.98 -5.67
C ALA A 649 20.83 -18.15 -4.66
N SER A 650 20.38 -19.36 -5.04
CA SER A 650 20.46 -20.55 -4.20
C SER A 650 21.90 -20.95 -3.92
N ASN A 651 22.78 -20.90 -4.93
CA ASN A 651 24.20 -21.22 -4.79
C ASN A 651 24.93 -20.25 -3.85
N ALA A 652 24.52 -18.98 -3.84
CA ALA A 652 25.06 -17.93 -2.97
C ALA A 652 24.33 -17.79 -1.62
N ASN A 653 23.38 -18.69 -1.30
CA ASN A 653 22.54 -18.64 -0.10
C ASN A 653 21.82 -17.30 0.09
N THR A 654 21.31 -16.74 -0.99
CA THR A 654 20.53 -15.50 -1.01
C THR A 654 19.19 -15.70 -1.74
N THR A 655 18.43 -14.64 -1.96
CA THR A 655 17.09 -14.70 -2.56
C THR A 655 16.92 -13.71 -3.70
N ILE A 656 16.11 -14.08 -4.68
CA ILE A 656 15.57 -13.18 -5.68
C ILE A 656 14.06 -13.36 -5.79
N ASP A 657 13.34 -12.25 -5.65
CA ASP A 657 11.89 -12.17 -5.74
C ASP A 657 11.49 -11.15 -6.81
N ILE A 658 10.81 -11.61 -7.87
CA ILE A 658 10.28 -10.74 -8.94
C ILE A 658 8.78 -10.98 -9.05
N TYR A 659 7.97 -9.96 -8.72
CA TYR A 659 6.52 -10.04 -8.67
C TYR A 659 5.84 -9.00 -9.57
N ASP A 660 5.04 -9.45 -10.53
CA ASP A 660 4.05 -8.55 -11.13
C ASP A 660 3.07 -8.10 -10.04
N SER A 661 2.95 -6.80 -9.87
CA SER A 661 2.14 -6.18 -8.80
C SER A 661 0.65 -6.16 -9.13
N LEU A 662 -0.15 -5.75 -8.13
CA LEU A 662 -1.50 -5.25 -8.38
C LEU A 662 -1.42 -4.04 -9.33
N LEU A 663 -2.55 -3.70 -9.96
CA LEU A 663 -2.70 -2.47 -10.73
C LEU A 663 -2.94 -1.29 -9.77
N SER A 664 -1.89 -0.91 -9.06
CA SER A 664 -1.84 0.17 -8.07
C SER A 664 -0.42 0.71 -8.00
N GLU A 665 -0.25 1.99 -7.95
CA GLU A 665 1.05 2.66 -7.74
C GLU A 665 1.23 3.05 -6.28
N GLU A 666 0.21 3.62 -5.63
CA GLU A 666 0.30 4.23 -4.31
C GLU A 666 0.65 3.21 -3.22
N ALA A 667 -0.17 2.18 -3.04
CA ALA A 667 0.07 1.18 -2.01
C ALA A 667 1.29 0.30 -2.35
N VAL A 668 1.52 -0.03 -3.63
CA VAL A 668 2.67 -0.83 -4.04
C VAL A 668 3.98 -0.10 -3.76
N LEU A 669 4.09 1.17 -4.14
CA LEU A 669 5.29 1.97 -3.87
C LEU A 669 5.49 2.20 -2.36
N GLY A 670 4.40 2.44 -1.61
CA GLY A 670 4.45 2.54 -0.15
C GLY A 670 4.98 1.26 0.50
N PHE A 671 4.53 0.09 0.02
CA PHE A 671 5.01 -1.20 0.49
C PHE A 671 6.50 -1.39 0.19
N GLU A 672 6.96 -1.14 -1.03
CA GLU A 672 8.37 -1.32 -1.40
C GLU A 672 9.28 -0.34 -0.67
N TYR A 673 8.82 0.88 -0.40
CA TYR A 673 9.53 1.80 0.49
C TYR A 673 9.67 1.20 1.90
N GLY A 674 8.58 0.72 2.51
CA GLY A 674 8.60 0.10 3.83
C GLY A 674 9.50 -1.14 3.90
N TYR A 675 9.50 -1.95 2.85
CA TYR A 675 10.37 -3.12 2.71
C TYR A 675 11.85 -2.69 2.66
N SER A 676 12.19 -1.72 1.80
CA SER A 676 13.57 -1.22 1.64
C SER A 676 14.12 -0.59 2.92
N ALA A 677 13.26 0.12 3.67
CA ALA A 677 13.62 0.74 4.95
C ALA A 677 13.87 -0.26 6.08
N THR A 678 13.67 -1.56 5.88
CA THR A 678 13.95 -2.62 6.86
C THR A 678 14.94 -3.67 6.34
N ARG A 679 15.37 -3.55 5.09
CA ARG A 679 16.30 -4.48 4.45
C ARG A 679 17.42 -3.76 3.69
N PRO A 680 18.30 -3.02 4.40
CA PRO A 680 19.31 -2.19 3.75
C PRO A 680 20.41 -2.99 3.04
N SER A 681 20.58 -4.28 3.34
CA SER A 681 21.57 -5.16 2.69
C SER A 681 21.13 -5.69 1.33
N GLY A 682 19.89 -5.41 0.89
CA GLY A 682 19.33 -5.89 -0.37
C GLY A 682 19.11 -4.78 -1.40
N LEU A 683 18.93 -5.20 -2.67
CA LEU A 683 18.47 -4.32 -3.74
C LEU A 683 16.94 -4.44 -3.85
N VAL A 684 16.25 -3.34 -3.60
CA VAL A 684 14.77 -3.26 -3.70
C VAL A 684 14.42 -2.33 -4.85
N LEU A 685 13.65 -2.85 -5.83
CA LEU A 685 13.25 -2.09 -7.02
C LEU A 685 11.73 -2.04 -7.14
N TRP A 686 11.24 -0.89 -7.56
CA TRP A 686 9.89 -0.70 -8.06
C TRP A 686 9.93 -0.08 -9.46
N GLU A 687 9.20 -0.65 -10.42
CA GLU A 687 9.10 -0.11 -11.78
C GLU A 687 7.66 0.30 -12.07
N ALA A 688 7.47 1.53 -12.48
CA ALA A 688 6.20 1.98 -13.06
C ALA A 688 6.04 1.35 -14.46
N GLN A 689 4.81 1.03 -14.87
CA GLN A 689 4.57 0.54 -16.24
C GLN A 689 4.98 1.59 -17.29
N PHE A 690 4.62 2.85 -17.04
CA PHE A 690 5.19 4.06 -17.64
C PHE A 690 5.48 5.04 -16.52
N GLY A 691 6.55 5.81 -16.62
CA GLY A 691 6.90 6.81 -15.61
C GLY A 691 5.80 7.87 -15.42
N ASP A 692 4.96 8.08 -16.41
CA ASP A 692 3.79 8.96 -16.34
C ASP A 692 2.86 8.62 -15.18
N PHE A 693 2.72 7.32 -14.84
CA PHE A 693 1.79 6.86 -13.80
C PHE A 693 2.30 7.04 -12.36
N VAL A 694 3.58 7.42 -12.20
CA VAL A 694 4.18 7.64 -10.88
C VAL A 694 3.46 8.72 -10.06
N ASN A 695 2.75 9.63 -10.70
CA ASN A 695 1.96 10.68 -10.04
C ASN A 695 0.78 10.11 -9.23
N GLY A 696 0.32 8.89 -9.51
CA GLY A 696 -0.64 8.17 -8.67
C GLY A 696 -0.12 7.84 -7.26
N ALA A 697 1.21 7.83 -7.09
CA ALA A 697 1.88 7.59 -5.80
C ALA A 697 2.61 8.84 -5.26
N GLN A 698 2.25 10.04 -5.69
CA GLN A 698 2.96 11.28 -5.34
C GLN A 698 3.06 11.49 -3.83
N VAL A 699 2.03 11.12 -3.07
CA VAL A 699 2.03 11.24 -1.61
C VAL A 699 3.12 10.37 -0.95
N VAL A 700 3.40 9.19 -1.48
CA VAL A 700 4.48 8.31 -1.00
C VAL A 700 5.84 8.95 -1.30
N ILE A 701 5.99 9.52 -2.49
CA ILE A 701 7.22 10.23 -2.89
C ILE A 701 7.49 11.39 -1.94
N ASP A 702 6.51 12.29 -1.76
CA ASP A 702 6.68 13.52 -0.98
C ASP A 702 6.84 13.26 0.52
N GLN A 703 6.06 12.32 1.06
CA GLN A 703 6.00 12.12 2.51
C GLN A 703 7.03 11.13 3.05
N PHE A 704 7.50 10.18 2.23
CA PHE A 704 8.44 9.15 2.65
C PHE A 704 9.74 9.17 1.83
N ILE A 705 9.70 8.95 0.53
CA ILE A 705 10.90 8.68 -0.28
C ILE A 705 11.90 9.84 -0.22
N VAL A 706 11.43 11.09 -0.42
CA VAL A 706 12.33 12.25 -0.49
C VAL A 706 12.58 12.94 0.85
N SER A 707 11.75 12.68 1.88
CA SER A 707 11.76 13.48 3.10
C SER A 707 11.95 12.70 4.40
N ALA A 708 11.86 11.37 4.38
CA ALA A 708 11.90 10.57 5.61
C ALA A 708 13.27 10.60 6.31
N GLU A 709 14.40 10.66 5.57
CA GLU A 709 15.71 10.82 6.15
C GLU A 709 15.79 12.13 6.93
N HIS A 710 15.34 13.23 6.35
CA HIS A 710 15.44 14.56 6.95
C HIS A 710 14.45 14.80 8.11
N LYS A 711 13.24 14.21 8.04
CA LYS A 711 12.22 14.34 9.10
C LYS A 711 12.39 13.35 10.24
N TRP A 712 12.77 12.12 9.92
CA TRP A 712 12.66 10.96 10.81
C TRP A 712 13.94 10.12 10.90
N GLU A 713 15.01 10.50 10.22
CA GLU A 713 16.29 9.75 10.16
C GLU A 713 16.09 8.33 9.63
N ARG A 714 15.11 8.15 8.70
CA ARG A 714 14.81 6.85 8.10
C ARG A 714 15.42 6.73 6.72
N LEU A 715 16.40 5.85 6.61
CA LEU A 715 17.12 5.56 5.38
C LEU A 715 16.39 4.54 4.52
N SER A 716 16.54 4.67 3.20
CA SER A 716 15.99 3.73 2.22
C SER A 716 16.91 3.63 1.01
N GLY A 717 17.20 2.41 0.56
CA GLY A 717 17.95 2.15 -0.68
C GLY A 717 17.06 1.83 -1.87
N LEU A 718 15.78 2.21 -1.84
CA LEU A 718 14.80 1.95 -2.89
C LEU A 718 15.25 2.48 -4.26
N VAL A 719 15.10 1.66 -5.30
CA VAL A 719 15.29 2.05 -6.70
C VAL A 719 13.92 2.21 -7.35
N MET A 720 13.69 3.33 -8.01
CA MET A 720 12.51 3.57 -8.84
C MET A 720 12.93 3.58 -10.32
N LEU A 721 12.38 2.66 -11.11
CA LEU A 721 12.54 2.62 -12.57
C LEU A 721 11.34 3.29 -13.22
N LEU A 722 11.57 4.41 -13.92
CA LEU A 722 10.52 5.25 -14.47
C LEU A 722 10.70 5.39 -15.98
N PRO A 723 10.03 4.54 -16.80
CA PRO A 723 10.11 4.64 -18.25
C PRO A 723 9.71 6.01 -18.79
N HIS A 724 10.61 6.66 -19.52
CA HIS A 724 10.49 8.03 -20.01
C HIS A 724 11.07 8.14 -21.43
N GLY A 725 10.50 8.99 -22.23
CA GLY A 725 10.99 9.29 -23.58
C GLY A 725 9.87 9.77 -24.49
N TYR A 726 10.17 10.75 -25.32
CA TYR A 726 9.24 11.35 -26.28
C TYR A 726 9.31 10.56 -27.60
N GLU A 727 8.31 9.72 -27.85
CA GLU A 727 8.30 8.72 -28.94
C GLU A 727 6.98 8.69 -29.71
N GLY A 728 6.22 9.79 -29.64
CA GLY A 728 4.94 9.92 -30.36
C GLY A 728 3.80 9.08 -29.78
N GLN A 729 3.90 8.66 -28.51
CA GLN A 729 2.92 7.80 -27.84
C GLN A 729 1.87 8.60 -27.04
N GLY A 730 1.83 9.92 -27.20
CA GLY A 730 0.84 10.80 -26.57
C GLY A 730 1.26 11.31 -25.19
N PRO A 731 0.41 12.11 -24.53
CA PRO A 731 0.77 12.86 -23.33
C PRO A 731 0.92 12.00 -22.07
N GLU A 732 0.43 10.76 -22.05
CA GLU A 732 0.39 9.91 -20.86
C GLU A 732 1.35 8.71 -20.93
N HIS A 733 2.21 8.66 -21.96
CA HIS A 733 3.19 7.60 -22.21
C HIS A 733 4.55 8.18 -22.62
N SER A 734 4.88 9.38 -22.15
CA SER A 734 6.08 10.12 -22.56
C SER A 734 6.92 10.60 -21.41
N SER A 735 6.34 11.10 -20.33
CA SER A 735 7.07 11.82 -19.29
C SER A 735 6.89 11.23 -17.89
N ALA A 736 7.99 10.79 -17.28
CA ALA A 736 8.06 10.49 -15.84
C ALA A 736 8.02 11.77 -14.97
N ARG A 737 7.84 12.95 -15.57
CA ARG A 737 7.84 14.25 -14.90
C ARG A 737 9.12 14.50 -14.11
N LEU A 738 10.23 14.35 -14.81
CA LEU A 738 11.59 14.53 -14.31
C LEU A 738 11.76 15.82 -13.49
N GLU A 739 11.19 16.92 -13.95
CA GLU A 739 11.22 18.23 -13.29
C GLU A 739 10.68 18.21 -11.84
N ARG A 740 9.73 17.32 -11.54
CA ARG A 740 9.17 17.18 -10.17
C ARG A 740 10.17 16.55 -9.22
N PHE A 741 10.87 15.51 -9.66
CA PHE A 741 11.93 14.90 -8.86
C PHE A 741 13.10 15.86 -8.65
N LEU A 742 13.51 16.59 -9.69
CA LEU A 742 14.59 17.57 -9.60
C LEU A 742 14.26 18.75 -8.67
N GLN A 743 12.97 19.13 -8.60
CA GLN A 743 12.50 20.15 -7.67
C GLN A 743 12.54 19.66 -6.21
N LEU A 744 12.37 18.37 -5.96
CA LEU A 744 12.43 17.76 -4.63
C LEU A 744 13.85 17.47 -4.13
N CYS A 745 14.88 17.68 -4.96
CA CYS A 745 16.27 17.43 -4.62
C CYS A 745 16.84 18.47 -3.66
N ALA A 746 17.24 18.05 -2.48
CA ALA A 746 17.95 18.86 -1.49
C ALA A 746 18.81 17.98 -0.56
N ASN A 747 19.93 18.49 -0.07
CA ASN A 747 20.78 17.79 0.91
C ASN A 747 21.16 16.36 0.51
N GLU A 748 21.27 16.10 -0.80
CA GLU A 748 21.54 14.76 -1.36
C GLU A 748 20.53 13.67 -0.94
N ASN A 749 19.28 14.06 -0.67
CA ASN A 749 18.22 13.18 -0.16
C ASN A 749 17.87 12.02 -1.10
N ILE A 750 17.99 12.21 -2.41
CA ILE A 750 17.77 11.21 -3.46
C ILE A 750 18.86 11.32 -4.51
N GLN A 751 18.90 10.35 -5.41
CA GLN A 751 19.71 10.41 -6.63
C GLN A 751 18.79 10.37 -7.85
N VAL A 752 19.10 11.18 -8.87
CA VAL A 752 18.34 11.21 -10.13
C VAL A 752 19.29 10.94 -11.28
N CYS A 753 19.12 9.80 -11.94
CA CYS A 753 19.99 9.34 -13.05
C CYS A 753 19.18 9.05 -14.31
N VAL A 754 19.79 9.32 -15.46
CA VAL A 754 19.23 9.10 -16.80
C VAL A 754 20.22 8.24 -17.60
N PRO A 755 20.38 6.95 -17.29
CA PRO A 755 21.34 6.10 -17.99
C PRO A 755 20.99 5.96 -19.45
N SER A 756 22.01 6.12 -20.34
CA SER A 756 21.81 6.11 -21.78
C SER A 756 22.45 4.93 -22.48
N THR A 757 23.16 4.05 -21.76
CA THR A 757 23.77 2.82 -22.33
C THR A 757 23.56 1.60 -21.44
N PRO A 758 23.70 0.37 -21.97
CA PRO A 758 23.63 -0.86 -21.18
C PRO A 758 24.64 -0.94 -20.02
N SER A 759 25.88 -0.47 -20.23
CA SER A 759 26.88 -0.45 -19.15
C SER A 759 26.49 0.49 -18.01
N GLN A 760 25.88 1.63 -18.31
CA GLN A 760 25.45 2.60 -17.32
C GLN A 760 24.39 2.02 -16.38
N ILE A 761 23.35 1.36 -16.89
CA ILE A 761 22.34 0.73 -16.01
C ILE A 761 22.94 -0.41 -15.20
N TYR A 762 23.84 -1.22 -15.78
CA TYR A 762 24.52 -2.30 -15.07
C TYR A 762 25.29 -1.78 -13.86
N HIS A 763 26.16 -0.80 -14.06
CA HIS A 763 26.96 -0.23 -12.99
C HIS A 763 26.12 0.53 -11.95
N LEU A 764 25.10 1.26 -12.39
CA LEU A 764 24.22 2.03 -11.52
C LEU A 764 23.46 1.14 -10.52
N LEU A 765 22.91 0.00 -10.99
CA LEU A 765 22.22 -0.96 -10.14
C LEU A 765 23.17 -1.64 -9.14
N ARG A 766 24.37 -1.98 -9.60
CA ARG A 766 25.39 -2.57 -8.73
C ARG A 766 25.88 -1.60 -7.67
N LEU A 767 26.16 -0.35 -8.03
CA LEU A 767 26.54 0.69 -7.09
C LEU A 767 25.49 0.90 -6.00
N GLN A 768 24.21 0.92 -6.34
CA GLN A 768 23.14 1.10 -5.37
C GLN A 768 23.08 -0.02 -4.32
N ALA A 769 23.43 -1.24 -4.69
CA ALA A 769 23.46 -2.36 -3.76
C ALA A 769 24.75 -2.44 -2.93
N ILE A 770 25.92 -2.19 -3.58
CA ILE A 770 27.24 -2.42 -2.97
C ILE A 770 27.62 -1.30 -2.00
N ARG A 771 27.40 -0.03 -2.37
CA ARG A 771 27.74 1.10 -1.49
C ARG A 771 26.95 1.08 -0.19
N LYS A 772 27.53 1.62 0.85
CA LYS A 772 26.87 1.68 2.17
C LYS A 772 25.83 2.81 2.30
N MET A 773 25.94 3.85 1.51
CA MET A 773 24.98 4.95 1.47
C MET A 773 23.60 4.41 1.05
N ARG A 774 22.57 4.64 1.86
CA ARG A 774 21.20 4.20 1.61
C ARG A 774 20.28 5.39 1.39
N ARG A 775 20.26 5.88 0.15
CA ARG A 775 19.37 6.93 -0.36
C ARG A 775 18.64 6.44 -1.60
N PRO A 776 17.37 6.84 -1.79
CA PRO A 776 16.60 6.40 -2.95
C PRO A 776 17.24 6.81 -4.28
N LEU A 777 17.18 5.90 -5.26
CA LEU A 777 17.70 6.10 -6.60
C LEU A 777 16.53 6.16 -7.59
N ILE A 778 16.37 7.31 -8.23
CA ILE A 778 15.36 7.54 -9.26
C ILE A 778 16.03 7.38 -10.62
N ILE A 779 15.68 6.33 -11.35
CA ILE A 779 16.19 6.05 -12.68
C ILE A 779 15.13 6.44 -13.70
N ILE A 780 15.40 7.44 -14.48
CA ILE A 780 14.62 7.83 -15.65
C ILE A 780 15.04 6.89 -16.78
N SER A 781 14.39 5.73 -16.83
CA SER A 781 14.75 4.65 -17.75
C SER A 781 14.20 4.89 -19.17
N PRO A 782 14.91 4.49 -20.22
CA PRO A 782 14.45 4.66 -21.59
C PRO A 782 13.36 3.64 -21.97
N LYS A 783 12.70 3.87 -23.09
CA LYS A 783 11.74 2.96 -23.72
C LYS A 783 12.30 2.39 -25.04
N SER A 784 12.45 3.20 -26.07
CA SER A 784 12.95 2.73 -27.38
C SER A 784 14.42 2.32 -27.35
N LEU A 785 15.24 2.92 -26.49
CA LEU A 785 16.66 2.53 -26.35
C LEU A 785 16.83 1.10 -25.86
N LEU A 786 15.84 0.53 -25.16
CA LEU A 786 15.87 -0.87 -24.72
C LEU A 786 16.05 -1.87 -25.89
N ARG A 787 15.76 -1.45 -27.13
CA ARG A 787 15.87 -2.25 -28.35
C ARG A 787 16.59 -1.53 -29.47
N ASN A 788 17.14 -0.34 -29.24
CA ASN A 788 17.87 0.40 -30.29
C ASN A 788 19.20 -0.29 -30.58
N PRO A 789 19.49 -0.69 -31.84
CA PRO A 789 20.72 -1.35 -32.16
C PRO A 789 21.97 -0.47 -31.99
N GLN A 790 21.83 0.83 -31.86
CA GLN A 790 22.94 1.75 -31.54
C GLN A 790 23.14 1.90 -30.01
N CYS A 791 22.16 1.54 -29.19
CA CYS A 791 22.25 1.57 -27.73
C CYS A 791 22.81 0.24 -27.21
N VAL A 792 24.11 0.07 -27.38
CA VAL A 792 24.84 -1.15 -27.02
C VAL A 792 26.13 -0.79 -26.27
N SER A 793 26.70 -1.79 -25.58
CA SER A 793 27.99 -1.70 -24.89
C SER A 793 28.86 -2.90 -25.24
N SER A 794 30.16 -2.84 -25.06
CA SER A 794 31.00 -4.03 -25.09
C SER A 794 30.92 -4.76 -23.74
N ILE A 795 31.32 -6.01 -23.69
CA ILE A 795 31.35 -6.77 -22.44
C ILE A 795 32.38 -6.19 -21.46
N GLU A 796 33.48 -5.67 -21.99
CA GLU A 796 34.53 -4.99 -21.20
C GLU A 796 33.98 -3.76 -20.50
N ASN A 797 33.05 -3.04 -21.12
CA ASN A 797 32.40 -1.92 -20.41
C ASN A 797 31.65 -2.35 -19.13
N LEU A 798 31.21 -3.63 -19.02
CA LEU A 798 30.56 -4.17 -17.84
C LEU A 798 31.56 -4.78 -16.83
N THR A 799 32.61 -5.47 -17.35
CA THR A 799 33.56 -6.21 -16.51
C THR A 799 34.72 -5.35 -16.00
N ASP A 800 35.13 -4.31 -16.74
CA ASP A 800 36.27 -3.45 -16.43
C ASP A 800 35.90 -1.97 -16.29
N GLY A 801 34.63 -1.59 -16.59
CA GLY A 801 34.11 -0.22 -16.52
C GLY A 801 33.58 0.19 -15.15
N SER A 802 33.02 1.39 -15.11
CA SER A 802 32.32 1.96 -13.96
C SER A 802 31.17 2.84 -14.41
N PHE A 803 30.35 3.35 -13.48
CA PHE A 803 29.33 4.33 -13.78
C PHE A 803 29.97 5.69 -14.08
N GLU A 804 29.69 6.24 -15.25
CA GLU A 804 30.18 7.55 -15.69
C GLU A 804 29.09 8.60 -15.45
N TYR A 805 29.34 9.55 -14.56
CA TYR A 805 28.38 10.65 -14.25
C TYR A 805 28.12 11.56 -15.45
N VAL A 806 29.15 11.75 -16.29
CA VAL A 806 29.10 12.48 -17.56
C VAL A 806 29.89 11.68 -18.58
N ILE A 807 29.27 11.35 -19.71
CA ILE A 807 29.93 10.66 -20.82
C ILE A 807 30.41 11.68 -21.84
N ASP A 808 31.71 11.64 -22.15
CA ASP A 808 32.36 12.51 -23.13
C ASP A 808 32.11 12.06 -24.58
N ASP A 809 32.31 12.98 -25.54
CA ASP A 809 32.25 12.67 -26.97
C ASP A 809 33.62 12.18 -27.49
N VAL A 810 33.88 10.90 -27.24
CA VAL A 810 35.14 10.26 -27.63
C VAL A 810 35.43 10.25 -29.16
N HIS A 811 34.42 10.56 -29.99
CA HIS A 811 34.55 10.62 -31.45
C HIS A 811 34.92 12.02 -31.95
N SER A 812 34.88 13.04 -31.10
CA SER A 812 35.25 14.40 -31.47
C SER A 812 36.71 14.71 -31.16
N ASN A 813 37.38 15.44 -32.06
CA ASN A 813 38.69 15.96 -31.79
C ASN A 813 38.60 17.25 -30.98
N PRO A 814 39.02 17.29 -29.70
CA PRO A 814 38.81 18.43 -28.81
C PRO A 814 39.33 19.77 -29.38
N LYS A 815 40.41 19.72 -30.18
CA LYS A 815 41.02 20.94 -30.78
C LYS A 815 40.13 21.56 -31.89
N LEU A 816 39.21 20.81 -32.47
CA LEU A 816 38.33 21.29 -33.54
C LEU A 816 36.95 21.75 -33.01
N VAL A 817 36.63 21.44 -31.76
CA VAL A 817 35.31 21.70 -31.21
C VAL A 817 35.16 23.16 -30.80
N GLU A 818 34.19 23.84 -31.38
CA GLU A 818 33.80 25.24 -31.09
C GLU A 818 32.44 25.32 -30.37
N LYS A 819 31.58 24.26 -30.51
CA LYS A 819 30.25 24.14 -29.92
C LYS A 819 30.13 22.86 -29.08
N ILE A 820 29.58 22.97 -27.89
CA ILE A 820 29.24 21.82 -27.02
C ILE A 820 27.74 21.77 -26.82
N ILE A 821 27.13 20.60 -27.14
CA ILE A 821 25.75 20.28 -26.85
C ILE A 821 25.73 19.35 -25.64
N LEU A 822 25.08 19.80 -24.56
CA LEU A 822 24.83 19.02 -23.34
C LEU A 822 23.41 18.45 -23.41
N CYS A 823 23.24 17.18 -23.12
CA CYS A 823 21.94 16.52 -23.12
C CYS A 823 21.88 15.37 -22.11
N SER A 824 20.69 14.77 -21.94
CA SER A 824 20.48 13.55 -21.15
C SER A 824 19.55 12.60 -21.88
N GLY A 825 19.80 11.29 -21.75
CA GLY A 825 18.93 10.25 -22.26
C GLY A 825 18.88 10.12 -23.79
N LYS A 826 17.70 9.77 -24.30
CA LYS A 826 17.47 9.33 -25.69
C LYS A 826 17.86 10.36 -26.76
N VAL A 827 17.67 11.65 -26.50
CA VAL A 827 17.94 12.72 -27.49
C VAL A 827 19.37 12.70 -27.99
N TYR A 828 20.31 12.16 -27.20
CA TYR A 828 21.68 11.94 -27.64
C TYR A 828 21.77 11.19 -28.98
N TYR A 829 20.98 10.13 -29.13
CA TYR A 829 21.03 9.27 -30.32
C TYR A 829 20.54 9.99 -31.60
N ASP A 830 19.50 10.84 -31.44
CA ASP A 830 18.99 11.66 -32.54
C ASP A 830 20.01 12.73 -32.95
N LEU A 831 20.65 13.38 -31.95
CA LEU A 831 21.71 14.35 -32.16
C LEU A 831 22.94 13.72 -32.80
N ALA A 832 23.38 12.55 -32.33
CA ALA A 832 24.53 11.84 -32.87
C ALA A 832 24.31 11.41 -34.32
N ALA A 833 23.12 10.87 -34.63
CA ALA A 833 22.76 10.52 -36.04
C ALA A 833 22.75 11.76 -36.95
N LYS A 834 22.27 12.89 -36.50
CA LYS A 834 22.24 14.16 -37.24
C LYS A 834 23.64 14.72 -37.45
N LYS A 835 24.50 14.67 -36.44
CA LYS A 835 25.90 15.07 -36.50
C LYS A 835 26.64 14.26 -37.58
N GLU A 836 26.42 12.96 -37.63
CA GLU A 836 26.99 12.06 -38.62
C GLU A 836 26.45 12.38 -40.04
N GLU A 837 25.12 12.54 -40.20
CA GLU A 837 24.48 12.90 -41.47
C GLU A 837 25.10 14.18 -42.08
N LEU A 838 25.24 15.21 -41.23
CA LEU A 838 25.78 16.51 -41.63
C LEU A 838 27.31 16.55 -41.64
N LYS A 839 28.00 15.49 -41.20
CA LYS A 839 29.48 15.39 -41.12
C LYS A 839 30.13 16.51 -40.31
N ILE A 840 29.47 16.94 -39.24
CA ILE A 840 29.93 18.02 -38.37
C ILE A 840 31.11 17.56 -37.50
N LYS A 841 32.21 18.35 -37.52
CA LYS A 841 33.44 18.04 -36.77
C LYS A 841 33.76 19.03 -35.65
N ASN A 842 33.11 20.18 -35.65
CA ASN A 842 33.36 21.27 -34.69
C ASN A 842 32.35 21.29 -33.53
N THR A 843 31.56 20.25 -33.36
CA THR A 843 30.57 20.15 -32.27
C THR A 843 30.81 18.84 -31.51
N ALA A 844 30.86 18.92 -30.17
CA ALA A 844 30.87 17.77 -29.29
C ALA A 844 29.48 17.60 -28.62
N ILE A 845 29.07 16.36 -28.34
CA ILE A 845 27.81 16.06 -27.65
C ILE A 845 28.14 15.32 -26.35
N LEU A 846 27.93 15.98 -25.19
CA LEU A 846 28.18 15.42 -23.87
C LEU A 846 26.87 14.95 -23.24
N ARG A 847 26.91 13.76 -22.60
CA ARG A 847 25.72 13.19 -21.91
C ARG A 847 25.86 13.31 -20.42
N ILE A 848 24.91 13.96 -19.74
CA ILE A 848 24.86 13.99 -18.28
C ILE A 848 23.97 12.84 -17.82
N GLU A 849 24.59 11.80 -17.26
CA GLU A 849 23.90 10.56 -16.83
C GLU A 849 23.37 10.67 -15.40
N GLN A 850 24.02 11.47 -14.53
CA GLN A 850 23.53 11.80 -13.21
C GLN A 850 23.15 13.28 -13.12
N LEU A 851 21.85 13.55 -12.96
CA LEU A 851 21.34 14.91 -12.81
C LEU A 851 21.40 15.39 -11.35
N TYR A 852 21.29 14.47 -10.38
CA TYR A 852 21.45 14.85 -8.97
C TYR A 852 22.01 13.66 -8.14
N PRO A 853 22.97 13.88 -7.23
CA PRO A 853 23.77 15.12 -7.08
C PRO A 853 24.47 15.52 -8.37
N PHE A 854 24.59 16.85 -8.63
CA PHE A 854 25.11 17.32 -9.91
C PHE A 854 26.65 17.15 -9.99
N PRO A 855 27.22 16.56 -11.06
CA PRO A 855 28.65 16.23 -11.15
C PRO A 855 29.52 17.41 -11.62
N TYR A 856 29.63 18.44 -10.79
CA TYR A 856 30.33 19.69 -11.12
C TYR A 856 31.76 19.48 -11.60
N ASP A 857 32.57 18.77 -10.83
CA ASP A 857 34.00 18.63 -11.08
C ASP A 857 34.30 17.78 -12.32
N THR A 858 33.50 16.70 -12.52
CA THR A 858 33.60 15.86 -13.70
C THR A 858 33.27 16.63 -14.98
N LEU A 859 32.17 17.37 -14.96
CA LEU A 859 31.74 18.19 -16.12
C LEU A 859 32.74 19.30 -16.40
N GLU A 860 33.23 19.98 -15.38
CA GLU A 860 34.26 21.04 -15.50
C GLU A 860 35.55 20.49 -16.14
N LYS A 861 36.03 19.31 -15.69
CA LYS A 861 37.19 18.65 -16.23
C LYS A 861 37.03 18.30 -17.73
N ILE A 862 35.89 17.77 -18.10
CA ILE A 862 35.62 17.41 -19.52
C ILE A 862 35.54 18.66 -20.37
N ILE A 863 34.78 19.70 -19.99
CA ILE A 863 34.65 20.93 -20.78
C ILE A 863 36.02 21.63 -20.95
N LYS A 864 36.88 21.66 -19.93
CA LYS A 864 38.23 22.24 -20.03
C LYS A 864 39.12 21.57 -21.10
N SER A 865 38.85 20.32 -21.50
CA SER A 865 39.58 19.66 -22.60
C SER A 865 39.24 20.23 -23.97
N TYR A 866 38.14 20.96 -24.10
CA TYR A 866 37.67 21.61 -25.32
C TYR A 866 38.04 23.11 -25.34
N GLU A 867 39.32 23.41 -25.44
CA GLU A 867 39.88 24.76 -25.31
C GLU A 867 39.28 25.81 -26.27
N ASN A 868 38.76 25.37 -27.44
CA ASN A 868 38.22 26.25 -28.47
C ASN A 868 36.68 26.42 -28.37
N ALA A 869 36.01 25.74 -27.44
CA ALA A 869 34.56 25.81 -27.30
C ALA A 869 34.09 27.21 -26.84
N LYS A 870 33.15 27.78 -27.59
CA LYS A 870 32.61 29.15 -27.36
C LYS A 870 31.09 29.16 -27.24
N GLU A 871 30.43 28.10 -27.69
CA GLU A 871 28.97 27.97 -27.69
C GLU A 871 28.57 26.73 -26.88
N PHE A 872 27.67 26.93 -25.93
CA PHE A 872 27.18 25.89 -25.06
C PHE A 872 25.67 25.83 -25.08
N ILE A 873 25.12 24.64 -25.35
CA ILE A 873 23.69 24.40 -25.49
C ILE A 873 23.26 23.28 -24.55
N TRP A 874 22.16 23.50 -23.82
CA TRP A 874 21.39 22.42 -23.23
C TRP A 874 20.29 22.02 -24.22
N CYS A 875 20.26 20.77 -24.67
CA CYS A 875 19.27 20.22 -25.56
C CYS A 875 18.43 19.16 -24.82
N GLN A 876 17.12 19.36 -24.72
CA GLN A 876 16.19 18.40 -24.12
C GLN A 876 14.97 18.16 -25.00
N GLU A 877 14.38 16.95 -24.92
CA GLU A 877 13.16 16.58 -25.66
C GLU A 877 11.89 17.17 -25.04
N GLU A 878 11.91 17.42 -23.75
CA GLU A 878 10.80 17.93 -22.98
C GLU A 878 10.49 19.39 -23.40
N PRO A 879 9.24 19.84 -23.21
CA PRO A 879 8.89 21.26 -23.35
C PRO A 879 9.75 22.15 -22.44
N SER A 880 9.98 23.40 -22.83
CA SER A 880 10.84 24.33 -22.09
C SER A 880 10.46 24.57 -20.63
N ASN A 881 9.18 24.37 -20.27
CA ASN A 881 8.69 24.45 -18.88
C ASN A 881 8.81 23.14 -18.10
N GLN A 882 9.30 22.08 -18.71
CA GLN A 882 9.44 20.72 -18.15
C GLN A 882 10.89 20.24 -18.29
N GLY A 883 11.18 19.02 -17.87
CA GLY A 883 12.52 18.45 -17.96
C GLY A 883 13.53 19.09 -16.98
N ALA A 884 14.81 19.05 -17.34
CA ALA A 884 15.87 19.45 -16.42
C ALA A 884 16.21 20.95 -16.45
N TRP A 885 15.78 21.70 -17.47
CA TRP A 885 16.25 23.07 -17.71
C TRP A 885 16.21 23.98 -16.48
N PHE A 886 15.03 24.12 -15.83
CA PHE A 886 14.88 25.09 -14.73
C PHE A 886 15.71 24.71 -13.49
N SER A 887 15.90 23.44 -13.23
CA SER A 887 16.70 22.95 -12.10
C SER A 887 18.20 22.90 -12.41
N HIS A 888 18.60 22.84 -13.70
CA HIS A 888 20.00 22.65 -14.11
C HIS A 888 20.65 23.88 -14.74
N ARG A 889 19.89 24.82 -15.30
CA ARG A 889 20.44 26.03 -15.92
C ARG A 889 21.48 26.73 -15.03
N HIS A 890 21.18 26.98 -13.77
CA HIS A 890 22.09 27.63 -12.85
C HIS A 890 23.31 26.78 -12.49
N ARG A 891 23.16 25.44 -12.44
CA ARG A 891 24.26 24.50 -12.15
C ARG A 891 25.24 24.43 -13.31
N LEU A 892 24.73 24.35 -14.54
CA LEU A 892 25.51 24.40 -15.79
C LEU A 892 26.22 25.75 -15.90
N GLN A 893 25.53 26.85 -15.60
CA GLN A 893 26.13 28.18 -15.61
C GLN A 893 27.28 28.33 -14.63
N ILE A 894 27.15 27.79 -13.40
CA ILE A 894 28.25 27.76 -12.40
C ILE A 894 29.50 27.09 -12.98
N VAL A 895 29.35 25.98 -13.72
CA VAL A 895 30.49 25.31 -14.36
C VAL A 895 31.11 26.21 -15.43
N LEU A 896 30.28 26.82 -16.30
CA LEU A 896 30.76 27.70 -17.38
C LEU A 896 31.40 28.98 -16.85
N ASP A 897 30.89 29.55 -15.77
CA ASP A 897 31.48 30.76 -15.12
C ASP A 897 32.87 30.46 -14.57
N ARG A 898 33.15 29.23 -14.16
CA ARG A 898 34.50 28.81 -13.70
C ARG A 898 35.49 28.65 -14.87
N ILE A 899 34.99 28.54 -16.12
CA ILE A 899 35.84 28.25 -17.29
C ILE A 899 36.03 29.52 -18.14
N ASN A 900 34.96 30.07 -18.70
CA ASN A 900 35.04 31.16 -19.66
C ASN A 900 33.88 32.16 -19.60
N ASN A 901 32.97 32.02 -18.64
CA ASN A 901 31.84 32.91 -18.38
C ASN A 901 30.89 33.03 -19.59
N THR A 902 30.73 31.97 -20.38
CA THR A 902 29.78 31.91 -21.52
C THR A 902 28.40 31.53 -21.02
N GLU A 903 27.36 32.15 -21.59
CA GLU A 903 25.97 31.84 -21.24
C GLU A 903 25.51 30.53 -21.90
N ILE A 904 24.85 29.64 -21.12
CA ILE A 904 24.23 28.42 -21.62
C ILE A 904 22.90 28.72 -22.33
N GLN A 905 22.69 28.18 -23.51
CA GLN A 905 21.48 28.34 -24.31
C GLN A 905 20.58 27.12 -24.18
N LEU A 906 19.24 27.30 -24.35
CA LEU A 906 18.27 26.20 -24.34
C LEU A 906 17.74 25.90 -25.73
N ILE A 907 17.78 24.62 -26.10
CA ILE A 907 17.03 24.09 -27.24
C ILE A 907 16.06 23.02 -26.71
N SER A 908 14.77 23.23 -26.94
CA SER A 908 13.70 22.39 -26.41
C SER A 908 12.41 22.56 -27.23
N ARG A 909 11.45 21.71 -26.96
CA ARG A 909 10.08 21.96 -27.44
C ARG A 909 9.51 23.23 -26.76
N LYS A 910 8.54 23.88 -27.43
CA LYS A 910 7.83 25.03 -26.83
C LYS A 910 7.12 24.63 -25.54
N ALA A 911 7.01 25.57 -24.60
CA ALA A 911 6.27 25.36 -23.37
C ALA A 911 4.85 24.82 -23.62
N SER A 912 4.45 23.84 -22.83
CA SER A 912 3.17 23.16 -22.98
C SER A 912 2.60 22.75 -21.62
N SER A 913 1.29 22.82 -21.46
CA SER A 913 0.59 22.31 -20.29
C SER A 913 0.46 20.77 -20.29
N ALA A 914 0.42 20.16 -21.48
CA ALA A 914 0.48 18.71 -21.64
C ALA A 914 1.93 18.24 -21.78
N PRO A 915 2.32 17.08 -21.25
CA PRO A 915 3.68 16.57 -21.37
C PRO A 915 4.13 16.40 -22.81
N ALA A 916 3.28 15.85 -23.67
CA ALA A 916 3.59 15.57 -25.07
C ALA A 916 2.37 15.78 -25.97
N VAL A 917 2.62 15.87 -27.29
CA VAL A 917 1.55 15.98 -28.30
C VAL A 917 0.90 14.63 -28.56
N GLY A 918 -0.40 14.61 -28.88
CA GLY A 918 -1.16 13.38 -29.13
C GLY A 918 -0.99 12.80 -30.53
N LEU A 919 -0.43 13.55 -31.48
CA LEU A 919 -0.31 13.15 -32.88
C LEU A 919 1.15 12.81 -33.23
N ASN A 920 1.40 11.59 -33.68
CA ASN A 920 2.75 11.15 -34.07
C ASN A 920 3.37 12.02 -35.16
N LYS A 921 2.58 12.49 -36.16
CA LYS A 921 3.08 13.42 -37.20
C LYS A 921 3.61 14.73 -36.59
N LEU A 922 2.89 15.29 -35.62
CA LEU A 922 3.32 16.54 -34.97
C LEU A 922 4.55 16.30 -34.08
N HIS A 923 4.59 15.14 -33.40
CA HIS A 923 5.76 14.71 -32.63
C HIS A 923 7.01 14.68 -33.52
N ASN A 924 6.94 14.01 -34.69
CA ASN A 924 8.07 13.90 -35.61
C ASN A 924 8.53 15.25 -36.15
N GLN A 925 7.60 16.14 -36.48
CA GLN A 925 7.94 17.52 -36.90
C GLN A 925 8.66 18.30 -35.81
N GLN A 926 8.21 18.18 -34.55
CA GLN A 926 8.83 18.86 -33.42
C GLN A 926 10.21 18.28 -33.10
N GLN A 927 10.37 16.95 -33.18
CA GLN A 927 11.65 16.28 -32.95
C GLN A 927 12.69 16.66 -34.00
N GLU A 928 12.29 16.66 -35.28
CA GLU A 928 13.16 17.06 -36.37
C GLU A 928 13.56 18.55 -36.26
N ALA A 929 12.62 19.43 -35.91
CA ALA A 929 12.89 20.85 -35.70
C ALA A 929 13.91 21.07 -34.57
N LEU A 930 13.71 20.42 -33.42
CA LEU A 930 14.59 20.47 -32.26
C LEU A 930 16.02 20.02 -32.59
N VAL A 931 16.16 18.87 -33.26
CA VAL A 931 17.47 18.31 -33.67
C VAL A 931 18.15 19.22 -34.69
N ASN A 932 17.41 19.75 -35.66
CA ASN A 932 17.98 20.68 -36.65
C ASN A 932 18.44 22.00 -36.00
N GLU A 933 17.67 22.55 -35.07
CA GLU A 933 18.01 23.77 -34.33
C GLU A 933 19.33 23.63 -33.54
N ALA A 934 19.59 22.45 -32.93
CA ALA A 934 20.82 22.16 -32.22
C ALA A 934 22.11 22.30 -33.06
N PHE A 935 22.00 22.12 -34.36
CA PHE A 935 23.10 22.25 -35.31
C PHE A 935 22.98 23.49 -36.22
N ALA A 936 21.96 24.33 -36.04
CA ALA A 936 21.92 25.60 -36.76
C ALA A 936 23.09 26.49 -36.33
N SER A 937 23.73 27.13 -37.30
CA SER A 937 24.91 28.00 -37.11
C SER A 937 24.51 29.37 -36.62
#